data_b9368b09ed37fdab011ec3fbdccbf328
#
_entry.id   b9368b09ed37fdab011ec3fbdccbf328
#
_cell.length_a   1.000
_cell.length_b   1.000
_cell.length_c   1.000
_cell.angle_alpha   90.00
_cell.angle_beta   90.00
_cell.angle_gamma   90.00
#
_symmetry.space_group_name_H-M   'P 1'
#
loop_
_entity.id
_entity.type
_entity.pdbx_description
1 polymer ?
#
loop_
_entity_poly.entity_id
_entity_poly.type
_entity_poly.pdbx_seq_one_letter_code
_entity_poly.pdbx_strand_id
1 'polypeptide(L)'
;MKLSRDILVRLSANLKVVELYLLNIILIIFLTVCLWALPQSADLLVKAAEATEVYTRSYLMCALYFYVFITWYTSRAVAWQSRINDKSYFSTWMMVHLPRLMGFYIYSIFVLSYLNTPLFLDGVITLWVFLFCLIFDFFLFLFLEKLLKWKRPVTERMVSFYKFIFWLNLLLIFGCALLPYKWSLLAFVMLSQGMFVFLVVNREAVFHNTPPMRTPKWMRYIIRVLHIQNTEVLLFTLLQIIYTFGLLVYLSAVIWLNFANTAGTLTILFCALGVIGGVINLLKALSFLYRINLTLLLLSLLFLFGFLSEPHRVHLVDAPSDTETLPFENRQNFRTYLNNWLDHHSGELRRDSIVPMIFVHADGGASRSGYWVASVLSKLEDEAGLSRNLFCLSGASGGSLGNASYFSLLYSRAHGVQNGSFLNESRNFLSADFLTYTLARMLGPGAVTNLIVPLIPDRARALERALENGPEGSSTLREMFQTKFSSLVATGNDKNYPLPILCMNVTRMQDGNPALISNIQIDTSISKARLDILNQITAGKDINLSTATVLGARFPYLSPAGLIVQRTSDPADPASSLSRYHYYVDGGYFDNSGAGIIQEMIQNIELLKNDEDHAQKPQRTIRKQDLSKLRYVIIHITNAPARSKGFTKIHPFKNDIFAPIVTIAGTYGSQTEVNDSRLRDYVYSLFKNDSTFSNSGLNGYFDVNLYTKNPEESYPMNWVMSRSVLDRMNKRLDSQDTLRNLIDALKRYHTTHPRN
;
A
#
# COMPACT_ATOMS: atom_id res chain seq x y z
N MET A 1 56.24 10.61 -8.20
CA MET A 1 55.30 11.57 -8.86
C MET A 1 54.64 10.99 -10.11
N LYS A 2 55.33 10.41 -11.09
CA LYS A 2 54.72 9.78 -12.30
C LYS A 2 53.79 8.60 -11.91
N LEU A 3 54.24 7.70 -11.04
CA LEU A 3 53.44 6.53 -10.59
C LEU A 3 52.14 6.90 -9.87
N SER A 4 52.16 7.96 -9.05
CA SER A 4 50.95 8.46 -8.36
C SER A 4 49.96 9.11 -9.35
N ARG A 5 50.44 9.78 -10.40
CA ARG A 5 49.59 10.37 -11.43
C ARG A 5 48.90 9.29 -12.29
N ASP A 6 49.62 8.23 -12.66
CA ASP A 6 49.05 7.12 -13.44
C ASP A 6 48.00 6.33 -12.64
N ILE A 7 48.20 6.15 -11.35
CA ILE A 7 47.23 5.54 -10.46
C ILE A 7 45.97 6.41 -10.36
N LEU A 8 46.10 7.72 -10.18
CA LEU A 8 44.99 8.67 -10.13
C LEU A 8 44.19 8.71 -11.44
N VAL A 9 44.86 8.69 -12.59
CA VAL A 9 44.21 8.66 -13.91
C VAL A 9 43.43 7.37 -14.10
N ARG A 10 43.98 6.20 -13.74
CA ARG A 10 43.29 4.91 -13.79
C ARG A 10 42.10 4.86 -12.84
N LEU A 11 42.26 5.37 -11.62
CA LEU A 11 41.16 5.46 -10.65
C LEU A 11 40.04 6.35 -11.15
N SER A 12 40.37 7.52 -11.70
CA SER A 12 39.42 8.42 -12.31
C SER A 12 38.67 7.78 -13.49
N ALA A 13 39.36 7.03 -14.36
CA ALA A 13 38.69 6.28 -15.44
C ALA A 13 37.74 5.21 -14.92
N ASN A 14 38.12 4.47 -13.89
CA ASN A 14 37.28 3.46 -13.29
C ASN A 14 36.02 4.09 -12.61
N LEU A 15 36.19 5.21 -11.90
CA LEU A 15 35.08 5.94 -11.28
C LEU A 15 34.11 6.49 -12.34
N LYS A 16 34.60 7.01 -13.45
CA LYS A 16 33.75 7.45 -14.57
C LYS A 16 32.92 6.29 -15.16
N VAL A 17 33.48 5.08 -15.24
CA VAL A 17 32.73 3.90 -15.70
C VAL A 17 31.65 3.54 -14.72
N VAL A 18 31.91 3.58 -13.41
CA VAL A 18 30.88 3.35 -12.38
C VAL A 18 29.77 4.41 -12.48
N GLU A 19 30.14 5.68 -12.66
CA GLU A 19 29.19 6.79 -12.84
C GLU A 19 28.27 6.57 -14.06
N LEU A 20 28.77 5.99 -15.16
CA LEU A 20 27.92 5.66 -16.31
C LEU A 20 26.76 4.75 -15.93
N TYR A 21 26.98 3.80 -15.02
CA TYR A 21 26.00 2.78 -14.65
C TYR A 21 25.32 3.05 -13.32
N LEU A 22 25.69 4.14 -12.62
CA LEU A 22 25.25 4.43 -11.26
C LEU A 22 23.73 4.33 -11.11
N LEU A 23 22.96 4.86 -12.05
CA LEU A 23 21.52 4.79 -11.98
C LEU A 23 20.98 3.36 -12.08
N ASN A 24 21.50 2.56 -13.02
CA ASN A 24 21.08 1.18 -13.16
C ASN A 24 21.45 0.36 -11.90
N ILE A 25 22.60 0.65 -11.29
CA ILE A 25 22.99 0.07 -10.00
C ILE A 25 21.98 0.47 -8.91
N ILE A 26 21.60 1.74 -8.84
CA ILE A 26 20.57 2.22 -7.89
C ILE A 26 19.23 1.51 -8.12
N LEU A 27 18.79 1.35 -9.38
CA LEU A 27 17.55 0.64 -9.69
C LEU A 27 17.62 -0.85 -9.30
N ILE A 28 18.78 -1.50 -9.44
CA ILE A 28 18.98 -2.89 -9.01
C ILE A 28 19.02 -2.99 -7.48
N ILE A 29 19.64 -2.05 -6.78
CA ILE A 29 19.60 -1.98 -5.31
C ILE A 29 18.16 -1.75 -4.86
N PHE A 30 17.44 -0.84 -5.49
CA PHE A 30 16.02 -0.61 -5.22
C PHE A 30 15.19 -1.88 -5.44
N LEU A 31 15.40 -2.59 -6.54
CA LEU A 31 14.76 -3.89 -6.78
C LEU A 31 15.09 -4.90 -5.66
N THR A 32 16.36 -4.96 -5.23
CA THR A 32 16.79 -5.84 -4.13
C THR A 32 16.04 -5.51 -2.84
N VAL A 33 15.95 -4.24 -2.49
CA VAL A 33 15.16 -3.79 -1.33
C VAL A 33 13.70 -4.19 -1.49
N CYS A 34 13.12 -3.91 -2.66
CA CYS A 34 11.71 -4.22 -2.94
C CYS A 34 11.39 -5.71 -2.93
N LEU A 35 12.30 -6.61 -3.35
CA LEU A 35 12.01 -8.04 -3.45
C LEU A 35 12.49 -8.86 -2.27
N TRP A 36 13.63 -8.48 -1.67
CA TRP A 36 14.25 -9.30 -0.64
C TRP A 36 14.16 -8.70 0.77
N ALA A 37 14.34 -7.39 0.91
CA ALA A 37 14.43 -6.77 2.24
C ALA A 37 13.07 -6.44 2.88
N LEU A 38 12.01 -6.26 2.06
CA LEU A 38 10.69 -5.93 2.56
C LEU A 38 9.88 -7.22 2.84
N PRO A 39 9.37 -7.44 4.06
CA PRO A 39 8.53 -8.61 4.37
C PRO A 39 7.28 -8.73 3.47
N GLN A 40 6.75 -7.59 2.99
CA GLN A 40 5.61 -7.52 2.10
C GLN A 40 5.86 -8.20 0.75
N SER A 41 7.11 -8.22 0.31
CA SER A 41 7.49 -8.75 -0.99
C SER A 41 7.42 -10.27 -1.07
N ALA A 42 7.69 -10.96 0.04
CA ALA A 42 7.55 -12.41 0.11
C ALA A 42 6.12 -12.83 -0.26
N ASP A 43 5.11 -12.11 0.21
CA ASP A 43 3.71 -12.37 -0.12
C ASP A 43 3.37 -12.05 -1.58
N LEU A 44 3.94 -10.99 -2.16
CA LEU A 44 3.77 -10.68 -3.58
C LEU A 44 4.37 -11.78 -4.49
N LEU A 45 5.50 -12.35 -4.10
CA LEU A 45 6.14 -13.48 -4.81
C LEU A 45 5.29 -14.76 -4.67
N VAL A 46 4.73 -15.02 -3.48
CA VAL A 46 3.78 -16.12 -3.26
C VAL A 46 2.54 -15.93 -4.11
N LYS A 47 1.92 -14.73 -4.11
CA LYS A 47 0.76 -14.41 -4.94
C LYS A 47 1.04 -14.62 -6.43
N ALA A 48 2.22 -14.24 -6.91
CA ALA A 48 2.62 -14.49 -8.30
C ALA A 48 2.73 -15.98 -8.64
N ALA A 49 3.18 -16.80 -7.69
CA ALA A 49 3.23 -18.25 -7.84
C ALA A 49 1.84 -18.91 -7.78
N GLU A 50 0.91 -18.36 -7.00
CA GLU A 50 -0.48 -18.80 -6.88
C GLU A 50 -1.36 -18.39 -8.07
N ALA A 51 -0.88 -17.50 -8.94
CA ALA A 51 -1.64 -17.04 -10.11
C ALA A 51 -1.98 -18.22 -11.01
N THR A 52 -3.27 -18.52 -11.18
CA THR A 52 -3.77 -19.60 -12.04
C THR A 52 -3.86 -19.19 -13.49
N GLU A 53 -4.09 -17.92 -13.75
CA GLU A 53 -4.30 -17.36 -15.05
C GLU A 53 -3.00 -17.30 -15.88
N VAL A 54 -3.02 -17.91 -17.05
CA VAL A 54 -1.86 -17.99 -17.96
C VAL A 54 -1.37 -16.59 -18.38
N TYR A 55 -2.31 -15.69 -18.65
CA TYR A 55 -1.96 -14.34 -19.09
C TYR A 55 -1.24 -13.54 -18.00
N THR A 56 -1.63 -13.63 -16.72
CA THR A 56 -0.96 -12.94 -15.60
C THR A 56 0.49 -13.40 -15.48
N ARG A 57 0.73 -14.71 -15.56
CA ARG A 57 2.08 -15.29 -15.56
C ARG A 57 2.88 -14.86 -16.78
N SER A 58 2.26 -14.86 -17.96
CA SER A 58 2.91 -14.41 -19.18
C SER A 58 3.33 -12.94 -19.12
N TYR A 59 2.48 -12.08 -18.57
CA TYR A 59 2.84 -10.66 -18.34
C TYR A 59 4.05 -10.53 -17.40
N LEU A 60 4.09 -11.28 -16.31
CA LEU A 60 5.23 -11.27 -15.39
C LEU A 60 6.52 -11.71 -16.08
N MET A 61 6.46 -12.79 -16.86
CA MET A 61 7.61 -13.32 -17.59
C MET A 61 8.12 -12.32 -18.64
N CYS A 62 7.20 -11.74 -19.42
CA CYS A 62 7.53 -10.71 -20.41
C CYS A 62 8.12 -9.45 -19.74
N ALA A 63 7.59 -9.02 -18.61
CA ALA A 63 8.07 -7.86 -17.87
C ALA A 63 9.48 -8.08 -17.30
N LEU A 64 9.77 -9.27 -16.80
CA LEU A 64 11.11 -9.63 -16.33
C LEU A 64 12.12 -9.62 -17.48
N TYR A 65 11.79 -10.22 -18.63
CA TYR A 65 12.61 -10.12 -19.84
C TYR A 65 12.82 -8.68 -20.27
N PHE A 66 11.74 -7.91 -20.31
CA PHE A 66 11.80 -6.50 -20.67
C PHE A 66 12.81 -5.75 -19.80
N TYR A 67 12.72 -5.85 -18.47
CA TYR A 67 13.61 -5.14 -17.57
C TYR A 67 15.07 -5.59 -17.72
N VAL A 68 15.32 -6.89 -17.79
CA VAL A 68 16.68 -7.44 -17.96
C VAL A 68 17.33 -6.97 -19.27
N PHE A 69 16.64 -7.15 -20.39
CA PHE A 69 17.19 -6.83 -21.71
C PHE A 69 17.36 -5.34 -21.92
N ILE A 70 16.43 -4.52 -21.45
CA ILE A 70 16.55 -3.07 -21.51
C ILE A 70 17.73 -2.58 -20.65
N THR A 71 17.85 -3.08 -19.41
CA THR A 71 18.97 -2.72 -18.52
C THR A 71 20.31 -3.05 -19.17
N TRP A 72 20.46 -4.26 -19.69
CA TRP A 72 21.69 -4.67 -20.37
C TRP A 72 21.99 -3.83 -21.60
N TYR A 73 21.06 -3.72 -22.53
CA TYR A 73 21.31 -3.11 -23.85
C TYR A 73 21.49 -1.61 -23.76
N THR A 74 20.64 -0.92 -23.02
CA THR A 74 20.72 0.54 -22.89
C THR A 74 21.97 0.97 -22.14
N SER A 75 22.40 0.22 -21.12
CA SER A 75 23.67 0.45 -20.43
C SER A 75 24.86 0.29 -21.39
N ARG A 76 24.83 -0.73 -22.24
CA ARG A 76 25.83 -0.94 -23.27
C ARG A 76 25.83 0.20 -24.29
N ALA A 77 24.68 0.70 -24.73
CA ALA A 77 24.57 1.83 -25.64
C ALA A 77 25.18 3.11 -25.04
N VAL A 78 24.91 3.37 -23.74
CA VAL A 78 25.54 4.47 -23.00
C VAL A 78 27.06 4.33 -22.98
N ALA A 79 27.60 3.14 -22.76
CA ALA A 79 29.04 2.88 -22.78
C ALA A 79 29.67 3.16 -24.15
N TRP A 80 29.00 2.81 -25.24
CA TRP A 80 29.47 3.09 -26.58
C TRP A 80 29.53 4.59 -26.91
N GLN A 81 28.55 5.36 -26.43
CA GLN A 81 28.51 6.80 -26.64
C GLN A 81 29.50 7.55 -25.73
N SER A 82 29.94 6.91 -24.63
CA SER A 82 30.88 7.53 -23.72
C SER A 82 32.28 7.71 -24.36
N ARG A 83 32.81 8.93 -24.33
CA ARG A 83 34.16 9.25 -24.81
C ARG A 83 35.15 9.22 -23.63
N ILE A 84 35.31 8.07 -22.98
CA ILE A 84 36.29 7.91 -21.92
C ILE A 84 37.67 7.73 -22.60
N ASN A 85 38.51 8.73 -22.46
CA ASN A 85 39.93 8.67 -22.86
C ASN A 85 40.71 7.97 -21.73
N ASP A 86 41.88 7.46 -22.00
CA ASP A 86 42.80 6.82 -21.05
C ASP A 86 42.20 5.58 -20.33
N LYS A 87 41.54 4.70 -21.10
CA LYS A 87 40.96 3.46 -20.58
C LYS A 87 42.05 2.54 -20.03
N SER A 88 41.90 2.15 -18.76
CA SER A 88 42.68 1.04 -18.20
C SER A 88 42.10 -0.30 -18.69
N TYR A 89 42.87 -1.40 -18.56
CA TYR A 89 42.38 -2.75 -18.84
C TYR A 89 41.10 -3.05 -18.02
N PHE A 90 41.09 -2.65 -16.75
CA PHE A 90 39.97 -2.87 -15.85
C PHE A 90 38.75 -2.02 -16.24
N SER A 91 38.92 -0.75 -16.59
CA SER A 91 37.80 0.09 -17.06
C SER A 91 37.20 -0.43 -18.36
N THR A 92 38.02 -0.95 -19.27
CA THR A 92 37.52 -1.59 -20.49
C THR A 92 36.76 -2.88 -20.21
N TRP A 93 37.26 -3.71 -19.29
CA TRP A 93 36.59 -4.88 -18.83
C TRP A 93 35.23 -4.55 -18.20
N MET A 94 35.15 -3.57 -17.29
CA MET A 94 33.92 -3.09 -16.70
C MET A 94 32.91 -2.61 -17.74
N MET A 95 33.30 -1.87 -18.74
CA MET A 95 32.42 -1.38 -19.82
C MET A 95 31.74 -2.52 -20.59
N VAL A 96 32.38 -3.67 -20.70
CA VAL A 96 31.85 -4.85 -21.42
C VAL A 96 31.01 -5.73 -20.50
N HIS A 97 31.52 -6.02 -19.30
CA HIS A 97 30.94 -7.05 -18.44
C HIS A 97 29.90 -6.51 -17.47
N LEU A 98 30.02 -5.27 -16.99
CA LEU A 98 29.09 -4.74 -16.00
C LEU A 98 27.63 -4.67 -16.51
N PRO A 99 27.35 -4.23 -17.77
CA PRO A 99 25.98 -4.33 -18.29
C PRO A 99 25.42 -5.74 -18.32
N ARG A 100 26.24 -6.73 -18.63
CA ARG A 100 25.85 -8.15 -18.66
C ARG A 100 25.59 -8.68 -17.26
N LEU A 101 26.45 -8.33 -16.31
CA LEU A 101 26.27 -8.67 -14.89
C LEU A 101 24.99 -8.06 -14.30
N MET A 102 24.68 -6.80 -14.63
CA MET A 102 23.46 -6.18 -14.16
C MET A 102 22.21 -6.94 -14.62
N GLY A 103 22.15 -7.33 -15.90
CA GLY A 103 21.05 -8.16 -16.40
C GLY A 103 20.98 -9.54 -15.72
N PHE A 104 22.13 -10.18 -15.50
CA PHE A 104 22.22 -11.47 -14.81
C PHE A 104 21.75 -11.37 -13.36
N TYR A 105 22.16 -10.34 -12.63
CA TYR A 105 21.79 -10.13 -11.24
C TYR A 105 20.29 -9.87 -11.02
N ILE A 106 19.59 -9.29 -11.98
CA ILE A 106 18.13 -9.13 -11.87
C ILE A 106 17.45 -10.49 -11.70
N TYR A 107 17.88 -11.50 -12.48
CA TYR A 107 17.38 -12.87 -12.32
C TYR A 107 17.82 -13.48 -10.97
N SER A 108 19.08 -13.33 -10.58
CA SER A 108 19.60 -13.86 -9.31
C SER A 108 18.84 -13.30 -8.12
N ILE A 109 18.59 -11.99 -8.10
CA ILE A 109 17.81 -11.33 -7.03
C ILE A 109 16.40 -11.90 -6.96
N PHE A 110 15.75 -12.08 -8.12
CA PHE A 110 14.42 -12.69 -8.16
C PHE A 110 14.44 -14.12 -7.60
N VAL A 111 15.38 -14.98 -8.06
CA VAL A 111 15.49 -16.37 -7.61
C VAL A 111 15.75 -16.43 -6.11
N LEU A 112 16.72 -15.67 -5.60
CA LEU A 112 17.05 -15.68 -4.17
C LEU A 112 15.89 -15.19 -3.31
N SER A 113 15.21 -14.13 -3.75
CA SER A 113 14.03 -13.60 -3.05
C SER A 113 12.87 -14.59 -3.09
N TYR A 114 12.65 -15.27 -4.21
CA TYR A 114 11.60 -16.27 -4.36
C TYR A 114 11.87 -17.52 -3.53
N LEU A 115 13.13 -17.99 -3.48
CA LEU A 115 13.53 -19.10 -2.61
C LEU A 115 13.40 -18.77 -1.11
N ASN A 116 13.48 -17.47 -0.74
CA ASN A 116 13.33 -17.02 0.64
C ASN A 116 11.86 -16.86 1.10
N THR A 117 10.90 -17.23 0.25
CA THR A 117 9.46 -17.18 0.60
C THR A 117 9.01 -18.39 1.41
N PRO A 118 7.85 -18.33 2.08
CA PRO A 118 7.23 -19.47 2.77
C PRO A 118 6.97 -20.70 1.87
N LEU A 119 7.02 -20.55 0.56
CA LEU A 119 6.90 -21.69 -0.37
C LEU A 119 8.10 -22.62 -0.36
N PHE A 120 9.28 -22.16 0.11
CA PHE A 120 10.55 -22.88 0.09
C PHE A 120 11.28 -22.81 1.42
N LEU A 121 12.07 -21.76 1.66
CA LEU A 121 13.01 -21.67 2.78
C LEU A 121 12.53 -20.79 3.95
N ASP A 122 11.38 -20.13 3.81
CA ASP A 122 10.70 -19.33 4.85
C ASP A 122 11.63 -18.40 5.66
N GLY A 123 12.34 -17.52 4.96
CA GLY A 123 13.18 -16.52 5.61
C GLY A 123 14.56 -16.99 6.07
N VAL A 124 14.97 -18.21 5.74
CA VAL A 124 16.29 -18.76 6.12
C VAL A 124 17.45 -18.03 5.44
N ILE A 125 17.23 -17.41 4.25
CA ILE A 125 18.28 -16.67 3.55
C ILE A 125 18.54 -15.34 4.26
N THR A 126 19.52 -15.33 5.16
CA THR A 126 19.98 -14.11 5.84
C THR A 126 20.72 -13.18 4.88
N LEU A 127 20.96 -11.92 5.29
CA LEU A 127 21.73 -10.96 4.49
C LEU A 127 23.10 -11.49 4.07
N TRP A 128 23.79 -12.16 4.96
CA TRP A 128 25.11 -12.70 4.67
C TRP A 128 25.07 -13.85 3.66
N VAL A 129 24.07 -14.73 3.76
CA VAL A 129 23.85 -15.81 2.79
C VAL A 129 23.47 -15.21 1.44
N PHE A 130 22.60 -14.21 1.41
CA PHE A 130 22.21 -13.52 0.19
C PHE A 130 23.42 -12.86 -0.52
N LEU A 131 24.25 -12.13 0.22
CA LEU A 131 25.45 -11.52 -0.32
C LEU A 131 26.46 -12.56 -0.80
N PHE A 132 26.62 -13.65 -0.06
CA PHE A 132 27.48 -14.78 -0.47
C PHE A 132 26.99 -15.40 -1.78
N CYS A 133 25.69 -15.64 -1.92
CA CYS A 133 25.09 -16.14 -3.16
C CYS A 133 25.33 -15.17 -4.33
N LEU A 134 25.21 -13.86 -4.14
CA LEU A 134 25.52 -12.88 -5.19
C LEU A 134 27.00 -12.88 -5.60
N ILE A 135 27.91 -13.08 -4.64
CA ILE A 135 29.35 -13.24 -4.95
C ILE A 135 29.57 -14.54 -5.73
N PHE A 136 28.94 -15.65 -5.31
CA PHE A 136 29.00 -16.91 -6.04
C PHE A 136 28.46 -16.77 -7.45
N ASP A 137 27.33 -16.09 -7.63
CA ASP A 137 26.70 -15.79 -8.93
C ASP A 137 27.61 -14.96 -9.84
N PHE A 138 28.44 -14.07 -9.27
CA PHE A 138 29.47 -13.37 -10.04
C PHE A 138 30.47 -14.34 -10.68
N PHE A 139 30.99 -15.29 -9.90
CA PHE A 139 31.93 -16.30 -10.43
C PHE A 139 31.21 -17.26 -11.38
N LEU A 140 29.99 -17.65 -11.08
CA LEU A 140 29.15 -18.47 -11.95
C LEU A 140 28.94 -17.78 -13.31
N PHE A 141 28.64 -16.48 -13.32
CA PHE A 141 28.51 -15.71 -14.56
C PHE A 141 29.80 -15.73 -15.39
N LEU A 142 30.96 -15.47 -14.77
CA LEU A 142 32.25 -15.50 -15.46
C LEU A 142 32.57 -16.90 -16.00
N PHE A 143 32.22 -17.94 -15.24
CA PHE A 143 32.38 -19.32 -15.68
C PHE A 143 31.49 -19.63 -16.88
N LEU A 144 30.18 -19.31 -16.80
CA LEU A 144 29.22 -19.50 -17.90
C LEU A 144 29.60 -18.70 -19.14
N GLU A 145 30.06 -17.46 -18.99
CA GLU A 145 30.53 -16.64 -20.11
C GLU A 145 31.71 -17.31 -20.81
N LYS A 146 32.67 -17.85 -20.06
CA LYS A 146 33.82 -18.57 -20.61
C LYS A 146 33.42 -19.90 -21.24
N LEU A 147 32.51 -20.65 -20.62
CA LEU A 147 32.02 -21.95 -21.09
C LEU A 147 31.22 -21.81 -22.39
N LEU A 148 30.32 -20.84 -22.44
CA LEU A 148 29.42 -20.63 -23.58
C LEU A 148 30.07 -19.86 -24.73
N LYS A 149 31.23 -19.23 -24.50
CA LYS A 149 31.94 -18.48 -25.54
C LYS A 149 32.64 -19.41 -26.53
N TRP A 150 32.13 -19.41 -27.74
CA TRP A 150 32.68 -20.22 -28.81
C TRP A 150 33.97 -19.65 -29.38
N LYS A 151 35.02 -20.47 -29.49
CA LYS A 151 36.37 -20.04 -29.96
C LYS A 151 36.66 -20.39 -31.43
N ARG A 152 35.77 -21.09 -32.13
CA ARG A 152 35.99 -21.52 -33.52
C ARG A 152 35.26 -20.59 -34.50
N PRO A 153 35.73 -20.49 -35.80
CA PRO A 153 35.01 -19.74 -36.81
C PRO A 153 33.60 -20.29 -36.98
N VAL A 154 32.62 -19.38 -37.05
CA VAL A 154 31.19 -19.74 -37.06
C VAL A 154 30.83 -20.23 -38.46
N THR A 155 30.43 -21.48 -38.59
CA THR A 155 29.89 -22.07 -39.83
C THR A 155 28.38 -21.88 -39.92
N GLU A 156 27.81 -21.88 -41.14
CA GLU A 156 26.36 -21.75 -41.34
C GLU A 156 25.54 -22.81 -40.58
N ARG A 157 26.05 -24.07 -40.54
CA ARG A 157 25.40 -25.16 -39.75
C ARG A 157 25.35 -24.80 -38.26
N MET A 158 26.39 -24.14 -37.74
CA MET A 158 26.42 -23.72 -36.32
C MET A 158 25.44 -22.57 -36.05
N VAL A 159 25.31 -21.63 -36.98
CA VAL A 159 24.32 -20.55 -36.86
C VAL A 159 22.92 -21.13 -36.81
N SER A 160 22.62 -22.11 -37.66
CA SER A 160 21.32 -22.81 -37.67
C SER A 160 21.08 -23.59 -36.37
N PHE A 161 22.12 -24.26 -35.85
CA PHE A 161 22.05 -24.95 -34.55
C PHE A 161 21.81 -24.00 -33.38
N TYR A 162 22.47 -22.83 -33.35
CA TYR A 162 22.22 -21.82 -32.33
C TYR A 162 20.82 -21.23 -32.39
N LYS A 163 20.30 -20.96 -33.61
CA LYS A 163 18.92 -20.54 -33.79
C LYS A 163 17.94 -21.61 -33.30
N PHE A 164 18.19 -22.88 -33.59
CA PHE A 164 17.39 -23.98 -33.08
C PHE A 164 17.39 -24.04 -31.56
N ILE A 165 18.57 -24.00 -30.91
CA ILE A 165 18.66 -23.99 -29.44
C ILE A 165 17.95 -22.76 -28.86
N PHE A 166 18.07 -21.58 -29.48
CA PHE A 166 17.38 -20.38 -29.07
C PHE A 166 15.87 -20.57 -29.06
N TRP A 167 15.30 -21.05 -30.17
CA TRP A 167 13.87 -21.28 -30.28
C TRP A 167 13.37 -22.40 -29.36
N LEU A 168 14.16 -23.46 -29.21
CA LEU A 168 13.84 -24.54 -28.28
C LEU A 168 13.79 -24.03 -26.82
N ASN A 169 14.78 -23.24 -26.40
CA ASN A 169 14.76 -22.63 -25.07
C ASN A 169 13.56 -21.67 -24.88
N LEU A 170 13.25 -20.87 -25.90
CA LEU A 170 12.07 -20.00 -25.85
C LEU A 170 10.79 -20.81 -25.70
N LEU A 171 10.65 -21.91 -26.44
CA LEU A 171 9.51 -22.83 -26.32
C LEU A 171 9.42 -23.44 -24.92
N LEU A 172 10.54 -23.89 -24.34
CA LEU A 172 10.60 -24.45 -22.99
C LEU A 172 10.23 -23.41 -21.93
N ILE A 173 10.69 -22.16 -22.12
CA ILE A 173 10.36 -21.05 -21.24
C ILE A 173 8.84 -20.79 -21.25
N PHE A 174 8.23 -20.73 -22.43
CA PHE A 174 6.77 -20.59 -22.56
C PHE A 174 6.03 -21.81 -22.01
N GLY A 175 6.54 -23.04 -22.23
CA GLY A 175 6.00 -24.25 -21.65
C GLY A 175 5.94 -24.20 -20.13
N CYS A 176 6.98 -23.66 -19.47
CA CYS A 176 6.97 -23.43 -18.02
C CYS A 176 5.88 -22.44 -17.59
N ALA A 177 5.53 -21.45 -18.45
CA ALA A 177 4.48 -20.50 -18.15
C ALA A 177 3.08 -21.14 -18.08
N LEU A 178 2.87 -22.22 -18.80
CA LEU A 178 1.58 -22.93 -18.83
C LEU A 178 1.32 -23.76 -17.57
N LEU A 179 2.35 -24.09 -16.79
CA LEU A 179 2.24 -24.93 -15.60
C LEU A 179 2.03 -24.08 -14.34
N PRO A 180 0.86 -24.13 -13.66
CA PRO A 180 0.57 -23.37 -12.46
C PRO A 180 1.19 -24.00 -11.20
N TYR A 181 2.51 -24.03 -11.13
CA TYR A 181 3.23 -24.66 -10.02
C TYR A 181 4.42 -23.81 -9.58
N LYS A 182 4.72 -23.81 -8.28
CA LYS A 182 5.83 -23.02 -7.71
C LYS A 182 7.19 -23.31 -8.37
N TRP A 183 7.43 -24.56 -8.76
CA TRP A 183 8.65 -24.97 -9.43
C TRP A 183 8.74 -24.49 -10.88
N SER A 184 7.60 -24.29 -11.57
CA SER A 184 7.60 -23.81 -12.95
C SER A 184 8.08 -22.36 -13.07
N LEU A 185 7.71 -21.49 -12.11
CA LEU A 185 8.21 -20.12 -12.06
C LEU A 185 9.71 -20.09 -11.79
N LEU A 186 10.20 -20.91 -10.87
CA LEU A 186 11.63 -21.04 -10.60
C LEU A 186 12.39 -21.54 -11.83
N ALA A 187 11.91 -22.62 -12.45
CA ALA A 187 12.51 -23.19 -13.67
C ALA A 187 12.53 -22.16 -14.82
N PHE A 188 11.43 -21.44 -15.02
CA PHE A 188 11.36 -20.34 -15.99
C PHE A 188 12.47 -19.32 -15.78
N VAL A 189 12.64 -18.82 -14.54
CA VAL A 189 13.60 -17.74 -14.25
C VAL A 189 15.03 -18.26 -14.44
N MET A 190 15.35 -19.48 -13.98
CA MET A 190 16.68 -20.09 -14.14
C MET A 190 17.01 -20.36 -15.62
N LEU A 191 16.05 -20.89 -16.38
CA LEU A 191 16.22 -21.10 -17.83
C LEU A 191 16.41 -19.78 -18.56
N SER A 192 15.64 -18.76 -18.17
CA SER A 192 15.75 -17.40 -18.73
C SER A 192 17.09 -16.76 -18.43
N GLN A 193 17.64 -16.98 -17.23
CA GLN A 193 18.96 -16.51 -16.83
C GLN A 193 20.06 -17.17 -17.69
N GLY A 194 20.02 -18.49 -17.85
CA GLY A 194 20.94 -19.22 -18.73
C GLY A 194 20.82 -18.78 -20.18
N MET A 195 19.60 -18.60 -20.69
CA MET A 195 19.31 -18.09 -22.02
C MET A 195 19.81 -16.69 -22.24
N PHE A 196 19.69 -15.82 -21.26
CA PHE A 196 20.23 -14.46 -21.31
C PHE A 196 21.75 -14.48 -21.50
N VAL A 197 22.48 -15.28 -20.69
CA VAL A 197 23.95 -15.42 -20.84
C VAL A 197 24.31 -15.96 -22.21
N PHE A 198 23.64 -17.02 -22.67
CA PHE A 198 23.86 -17.60 -23.98
C PHE A 198 23.69 -16.57 -25.12
N LEU A 199 22.58 -15.82 -25.10
CA LEU A 199 22.28 -14.83 -26.14
C LEU A 199 23.29 -13.66 -26.12
N VAL A 200 23.62 -13.15 -24.93
CA VAL A 200 24.54 -12.02 -24.80
C VAL A 200 25.96 -12.35 -25.27
N VAL A 201 26.41 -13.59 -25.00
CA VAL A 201 27.75 -14.05 -25.38
C VAL A 201 27.83 -14.36 -26.88
N ASN A 202 26.80 -15.00 -27.44
CA ASN A 202 26.79 -15.51 -28.81
C ASN A 202 25.96 -14.63 -29.79
N ARG A 203 25.54 -13.42 -29.39
CA ARG A 203 24.66 -12.57 -30.20
C ARG A 203 25.15 -12.33 -31.64
N GLU A 204 26.46 -12.17 -31.84
CA GLU A 204 27.03 -12.01 -33.17
C GLU A 204 26.86 -13.25 -34.05
N ALA A 205 26.98 -14.44 -33.45
CA ALA A 205 26.75 -15.70 -34.15
C ALA A 205 25.26 -15.94 -34.43
N VAL A 206 24.39 -15.61 -33.47
CA VAL A 206 22.92 -15.81 -33.59
C VAL A 206 22.33 -14.89 -34.67
N PHE A 207 22.83 -13.66 -34.79
CA PHE A 207 22.30 -12.67 -35.72
C PHE A 207 23.21 -12.46 -36.99
N HIS A 208 24.26 -13.25 -37.14
CA HIS A 208 25.09 -13.26 -38.35
C HIS A 208 24.22 -13.73 -39.53
N ASN A 209 24.40 -13.20 -40.71
CA ASN A 209 23.65 -13.57 -41.94
C ASN A 209 22.13 -13.35 -41.89
N THR A 210 21.60 -12.55 -40.99
CA THR A 210 20.22 -12.13 -41.12
C THR A 210 20.09 -11.05 -42.17
N PRO A 211 19.17 -11.19 -43.16
CA PRO A 211 18.98 -10.18 -44.18
C PRO A 211 18.62 -8.84 -43.53
N PRO A 212 19.12 -7.72 -44.07
CA PRO A 212 18.85 -6.39 -43.54
C PRO A 212 17.30 -6.18 -43.54
N MET A 213 16.70 -6.06 -42.37
CA MET A 213 15.31 -5.77 -42.22
C MET A 213 14.99 -4.39 -42.80
N ARG A 214 13.91 -4.27 -43.58
CA ARG A 214 13.46 -2.94 -44.07
C ARG A 214 13.00 -2.12 -42.89
N THR A 215 13.91 -1.31 -42.36
CA THR A 215 13.62 -0.45 -41.21
C THR A 215 12.88 0.82 -41.63
N PRO A 216 11.84 1.27 -40.88
CA PRO A 216 11.15 2.55 -41.12
C PRO A 216 12.14 3.73 -41.13
N LYS A 217 11.78 4.84 -41.80
CA LYS A 217 12.63 6.03 -41.87
C LYS A 217 13.07 6.59 -40.51
N TRP A 218 12.14 6.63 -39.55
CA TRP A 218 12.40 7.08 -38.19
C TRP A 218 13.37 6.17 -37.42
N MET A 219 13.27 4.85 -37.61
CA MET A 219 14.18 3.89 -36.99
C MET A 219 15.57 3.99 -37.57
N ARG A 220 15.71 4.21 -38.89
CA ARG A 220 17.02 4.47 -39.55
C ARG A 220 17.69 5.73 -38.99
N TYR A 221 16.90 6.75 -38.67
CA TYR A 221 17.42 7.95 -38.00
C TYR A 221 17.99 7.60 -36.61
N ILE A 222 17.24 6.87 -35.77
CA ILE A 222 17.70 6.45 -34.45
C ILE A 222 18.94 5.55 -34.52
N ILE A 223 18.98 4.58 -35.43
CA ILE A 223 20.14 3.71 -35.67
C ILE A 223 21.36 4.54 -36.01
N ARG A 224 21.22 5.56 -36.85
CA ARG A 224 22.29 6.45 -37.22
C ARG A 224 22.78 7.32 -36.05
N VAL A 225 21.84 7.90 -35.31
CA VAL A 225 22.07 8.75 -34.13
C VAL A 225 22.79 7.98 -33.03
N LEU A 226 22.37 6.77 -32.76
CA LEU A 226 22.94 5.90 -31.72
C LEU A 226 24.18 5.10 -32.22
N HIS A 227 24.62 5.30 -33.48
CA HIS A 227 25.79 4.62 -34.10
C HIS A 227 25.70 3.08 -33.95
N ILE A 228 24.52 2.50 -34.16
CA ILE A 228 24.29 1.06 -34.04
C ILE A 228 24.93 0.36 -35.26
N GLN A 229 25.76 -0.65 -35.00
CA GLN A 229 26.41 -1.43 -36.04
C GLN A 229 25.40 -2.22 -36.88
N ASN A 230 25.63 -2.38 -38.17
CA ASN A 230 24.74 -3.10 -39.09
C ASN A 230 24.43 -4.53 -38.63
N THR A 231 25.41 -5.21 -38.04
CA THR A 231 25.25 -6.57 -37.47
C THR A 231 24.31 -6.64 -36.28
N GLU A 232 24.03 -5.52 -35.65
CA GLU A 232 23.14 -5.45 -34.43
C GLU A 232 21.77 -4.83 -34.71
N VAL A 233 21.49 -4.42 -35.96
CA VAL A 233 20.20 -3.77 -36.32
C VAL A 233 19.00 -4.64 -36.00
N LEU A 234 19.10 -5.96 -36.28
CA LEU A 234 17.99 -6.87 -35.96
C LEU A 234 17.77 -6.99 -34.45
N LEU A 235 18.83 -7.19 -33.68
CA LEU A 235 18.76 -7.23 -32.23
C LEU A 235 18.16 -5.93 -31.66
N PHE A 236 18.61 -4.79 -32.16
CA PHE A 236 18.06 -3.48 -31.77
C PHE A 236 16.56 -3.38 -32.11
N THR A 237 16.14 -3.85 -33.28
CA THR A 237 14.74 -3.83 -33.68
C THR A 237 13.87 -4.71 -32.78
N LEU A 238 14.34 -5.91 -32.44
CA LEU A 238 13.65 -6.80 -31.51
C LEU A 238 13.53 -6.15 -30.12
N LEU A 239 14.59 -5.51 -29.62
CA LEU A 239 14.57 -4.81 -28.36
C LEU A 239 13.63 -3.61 -28.37
N GLN A 240 13.52 -2.89 -29.51
CA GLN A 240 12.50 -1.83 -29.63
C GLN A 240 11.08 -2.36 -29.56
N ILE A 241 10.81 -3.52 -30.14
CA ILE A 241 9.49 -4.18 -30.01
C ILE A 241 9.22 -4.53 -28.54
N ILE A 242 10.19 -5.13 -27.85
CA ILE A 242 10.08 -5.48 -26.42
C ILE A 242 9.87 -4.20 -25.58
N TYR A 243 10.63 -3.13 -25.87
CA TYR A 243 10.48 -1.85 -25.17
C TYR A 243 9.11 -1.23 -25.38
N THR A 244 8.63 -1.20 -26.63
CA THR A 244 7.30 -0.68 -26.95
C THR A 244 6.21 -1.50 -26.25
N PHE A 245 6.33 -2.82 -26.26
CA PHE A 245 5.41 -3.69 -25.55
C PHE A 245 5.40 -3.43 -24.02
N GLY A 246 6.57 -3.42 -23.38
CA GLY A 246 6.68 -3.13 -21.94
C GLY A 246 6.15 -1.75 -21.56
N LEU A 247 6.41 -0.74 -22.42
CA LEU A 247 5.88 0.61 -22.25
C LEU A 247 4.35 0.62 -22.37
N LEU A 248 3.77 -0.07 -23.37
CA LEU A 248 2.33 -0.14 -23.56
C LEU A 248 1.66 -0.88 -22.40
N VAL A 249 2.22 -1.99 -21.93
CA VAL A 249 1.74 -2.70 -20.74
C VAL A 249 1.72 -1.77 -19.53
N TYR A 250 2.81 -1.03 -19.32
CA TYR A 250 2.90 -0.11 -18.20
C TYR A 250 1.91 1.06 -18.31
N LEU A 251 1.80 1.71 -19.47
CA LEU A 251 0.85 2.81 -19.71
C LEU A 251 -0.60 2.34 -19.57
N SER A 252 -0.91 1.15 -20.08
CA SER A 252 -2.25 0.54 -19.91
C SER A 252 -2.59 0.34 -18.44
N ALA A 253 -1.62 -0.12 -17.63
CA ALA A 253 -1.82 -0.31 -16.20
C ALA A 253 -1.95 1.02 -15.44
N VAL A 254 -1.32 2.10 -15.89
CA VAL A 254 -1.49 3.46 -15.32
C VAL A 254 -2.88 4.02 -15.60
N ILE A 255 -3.49 3.67 -16.73
CA ILE A 255 -4.79 4.21 -17.18
C ILE A 255 -5.94 3.35 -16.67
N TRP A 256 -5.86 2.04 -16.83
CA TRP A 256 -6.96 1.09 -16.58
C TRP A 256 -6.71 0.22 -15.36
N LEU A 257 -7.55 0.37 -14.34
CA LEU A 257 -7.53 -0.40 -13.10
C LEU A 257 -7.60 -1.92 -13.35
N ASN A 258 -8.57 -2.36 -14.15
CA ASN A 258 -8.78 -3.80 -14.39
C ASN A 258 -7.58 -4.43 -15.09
N PHE A 259 -6.94 -3.71 -16.01
CA PHE A 259 -5.72 -4.19 -16.65
C PHE A 259 -4.55 -4.27 -15.66
N ALA A 260 -4.39 -3.27 -14.77
CA ALA A 260 -3.35 -3.30 -13.76
C ALA A 260 -3.50 -4.54 -12.85
N ASN A 261 -4.70 -4.79 -12.33
CA ASN A 261 -4.98 -5.95 -11.48
C ASN A 261 -4.75 -7.28 -12.20
N THR A 262 -5.10 -7.36 -13.49
CA THR A 262 -4.84 -8.52 -14.35
C THR A 262 -3.34 -8.74 -14.58
N ALA A 263 -2.58 -7.68 -14.81
CA ALA A 263 -1.13 -7.77 -15.04
C ALA A 263 -0.36 -8.16 -13.78
N GLY A 264 -0.81 -7.71 -12.61
CA GLY A 264 -0.25 -8.03 -11.30
C GLY A 264 0.93 -7.15 -10.88
N THR A 265 1.13 -7.04 -9.56
CA THR A 265 2.04 -6.08 -8.91
C THR A 265 3.50 -6.21 -9.38
N LEU A 266 4.03 -7.42 -9.46
CA LEU A 266 5.42 -7.64 -9.88
C LEU A 266 5.64 -7.29 -11.35
N THR A 267 4.66 -7.56 -12.22
CA THR A 267 4.69 -7.13 -13.63
C THR A 267 4.84 -5.63 -13.73
N ILE A 268 4.04 -4.90 -12.97
CA ILE A 268 4.07 -3.43 -12.95
C ILE A 268 5.42 -2.92 -12.43
N LEU A 269 5.95 -3.52 -11.38
CA LEU A 269 7.26 -3.17 -10.83
C LEU A 269 8.36 -3.32 -11.90
N PHE A 270 8.46 -4.46 -12.57
CA PHE A 270 9.47 -4.69 -13.59
C PHE A 270 9.29 -3.79 -14.82
N CYS A 271 8.06 -3.60 -15.28
CA CYS A 271 7.77 -2.68 -16.39
C CYS A 271 8.17 -1.24 -16.03
N ALA A 272 7.82 -0.76 -14.83
CA ALA A 272 8.18 0.58 -14.37
C ALA A 272 9.69 0.78 -14.32
N LEU A 273 10.43 -0.15 -13.69
CA LEU A 273 11.89 -0.08 -13.59
C LEU A 273 12.55 -0.14 -14.97
N GLY A 274 12.03 -0.97 -15.88
CA GLY A 274 12.50 -1.05 -17.26
C GLY A 274 12.27 0.26 -18.04
N VAL A 275 11.10 0.87 -17.91
CA VAL A 275 10.77 2.16 -18.53
C VAL A 275 11.66 3.26 -17.97
N ILE A 276 11.77 3.38 -16.64
CA ILE A 276 12.60 4.39 -15.99
C ILE A 276 14.07 4.23 -16.41
N GLY A 277 14.64 3.01 -16.31
CA GLY A 277 16.02 2.72 -16.70
C GLY A 277 16.27 2.99 -18.18
N GLY A 278 15.34 2.59 -19.05
CA GLY A 278 15.42 2.81 -20.49
C GLY A 278 15.41 4.30 -20.87
N VAL A 279 14.47 5.08 -20.31
CA VAL A 279 14.35 6.52 -20.55
C VAL A 279 15.62 7.27 -20.10
N ILE A 280 16.10 6.98 -18.89
CA ILE A 280 17.25 7.69 -18.34
C ILE A 280 18.53 7.32 -19.08
N ASN A 281 18.72 6.06 -19.46
CA ASN A 281 19.84 5.65 -20.28
C ASN A 281 19.78 6.30 -21.68
N LEU A 282 18.60 6.44 -22.27
CA LEU A 282 18.42 7.17 -23.52
C LEU A 282 18.82 8.65 -23.36
N LEU A 283 18.36 9.31 -22.30
CA LEU A 283 18.75 10.70 -21.98
C LEU A 283 20.25 10.83 -21.78
N LYS A 284 20.91 9.88 -21.11
CA LYS A 284 22.37 9.84 -20.99
C LYS A 284 23.06 9.69 -22.34
N ALA A 285 22.61 8.77 -23.19
CA ALA A 285 23.15 8.59 -24.52
C ALA A 285 23.06 9.88 -25.39
N LEU A 286 21.87 10.52 -25.33
CA LEU A 286 21.64 11.81 -25.99
C LEU A 286 22.50 12.93 -25.38
N SER A 287 22.74 12.91 -24.07
CA SER A 287 23.60 13.88 -23.37
C SER A 287 25.02 13.83 -23.92
N PHE A 288 25.57 12.65 -24.21
CA PHE A 288 26.89 12.51 -24.84
C PHE A 288 26.90 13.02 -26.28
N LEU A 289 25.79 12.81 -27.00
CA LEU A 289 25.65 13.26 -28.38
C LEU A 289 25.59 14.79 -28.47
N TYR A 290 24.73 15.41 -27.68
CA TYR A 290 24.50 16.86 -27.70
C TYR A 290 25.43 17.66 -26.78
N ARG A 291 26.30 17.00 -26.00
CA ARG A 291 27.19 17.59 -25.00
C ARG A 291 26.46 18.43 -23.92
N ILE A 292 25.22 18.14 -23.67
CA ILE A 292 24.36 18.77 -22.63
C ILE A 292 23.91 17.67 -21.67
N ASN A 293 24.02 17.88 -20.37
CA ASN A 293 23.55 16.92 -19.40
C ASN A 293 22.01 16.96 -19.29
N LEU A 294 21.34 16.23 -20.20
CA LEU A 294 19.86 16.17 -20.26
C LEU A 294 19.25 15.53 -19.01
N THR A 295 19.97 14.62 -18.37
CA THR A 295 19.50 14.02 -17.12
C THR A 295 19.45 15.05 -16.00
N LEU A 296 20.50 15.86 -15.84
CA LEU A 296 20.53 16.94 -14.86
C LEU A 296 19.49 18.02 -15.20
N LEU A 297 19.36 18.36 -16.48
CA LEU A 297 18.33 19.31 -16.94
C LEU A 297 16.93 18.82 -16.56
N LEU A 298 16.61 17.53 -16.81
CA LEU A 298 15.32 16.96 -16.44
C LEU A 298 15.09 17.02 -14.92
N LEU A 299 16.10 16.62 -14.12
CA LEU A 299 16.00 16.68 -12.65
C LEU A 299 15.83 18.11 -12.15
N SER A 300 16.53 19.08 -12.75
CA SER A 300 16.38 20.50 -12.41
C SER A 300 15.00 21.04 -12.76
N LEU A 301 14.44 20.63 -13.90
CA LEU A 301 13.07 20.99 -14.30
C LEU A 301 12.04 20.36 -13.35
N LEU A 302 12.19 19.07 -13.01
CA LEU A 302 11.30 18.39 -12.05
C LEU A 302 11.35 19.08 -10.68
N PHE A 303 12.54 19.46 -10.21
CA PHE A 303 12.70 20.19 -8.96
C PHE A 303 12.02 21.57 -9.02
N LEU A 304 12.25 22.35 -10.08
CA LEU A 304 11.66 23.67 -10.28
C LEU A 304 10.11 23.58 -10.32
N PHE A 305 9.56 22.67 -11.10
CA PHE A 305 8.10 22.49 -11.20
C PHE A 305 7.47 21.96 -9.94
N GLY A 306 8.22 21.20 -9.10
CA GLY A 306 7.77 20.76 -7.78
C GLY A 306 7.42 21.91 -6.83
N PHE A 307 7.98 23.11 -7.02
CA PHE A 307 7.61 24.32 -6.27
C PHE A 307 6.37 25.05 -6.82
N LEU A 308 6.00 24.79 -8.07
CA LEU A 308 4.95 25.54 -8.75
C LEU A 308 3.59 24.85 -8.72
N SER A 309 3.52 23.56 -8.45
CA SER A 309 2.28 22.79 -8.48
C SER A 309 2.08 21.93 -7.24
N GLU A 310 0.85 21.92 -6.70
CA GLU A 310 0.43 21.03 -5.63
C GLU A 310 -0.61 20.04 -6.17
N PRO A 311 -0.19 18.84 -6.59
CA PRO A 311 -1.06 17.85 -7.22
C PRO A 311 -1.87 17.01 -6.22
N HIS A 312 -1.59 17.13 -4.89
CA HIS A 312 -2.08 16.19 -3.87
C HIS A 312 -3.37 16.65 -3.19
N ARG A 313 -4.24 17.32 -3.93
CA ARG A 313 -5.54 17.75 -3.41
C ARG A 313 -6.45 16.56 -3.12
N VAL A 314 -7.18 16.64 -2.01
CA VAL A 314 -8.24 15.68 -1.69
C VAL A 314 -9.33 15.76 -2.76
N HIS A 315 -9.83 14.60 -3.18
CA HIS A 315 -10.86 14.52 -4.20
C HIS A 315 -12.21 14.95 -3.62
N LEU A 316 -12.66 16.13 -4.01
CA LEU A 316 -13.97 16.65 -3.66
C LEU A 316 -14.96 16.39 -4.81
N VAL A 317 -16.18 16.03 -4.45
CA VAL A 317 -17.33 15.89 -5.37
C VAL A 317 -18.33 17.01 -5.11
N ASP A 318 -19.22 17.27 -6.04
CA ASP A 318 -20.28 18.27 -5.82
C ASP A 318 -21.30 17.75 -4.81
N ALA A 319 -21.70 18.60 -3.85
CA ALA A 319 -22.79 18.30 -2.93
C ALA A 319 -24.13 18.15 -3.70
N PRO A 320 -25.15 17.50 -3.13
CA PRO A 320 -26.48 17.54 -3.71
C PRO A 320 -26.97 19.00 -3.89
N SER A 321 -27.61 19.32 -5.02
CA SER A 321 -27.80 20.65 -5.56
C SER A 321 -28.69 21.62 -4.74
N ASP A 322 -29.21 21.23 -3.58
CA ASP A 322 -30.19 22.04 -2.83
C ASP A 322 -29.61 22.78 -1.61
N THR A 323 -28.27 22.78 -1.42
CA THR A 323 -27.71 23.40 -0.24
C THR A 323 -26.59 24.38 -0.56
N GLU A 324 -26.93 25.70 -0.50
CA GLU A 324 -25.92 26.76 -0.27
C GLU A 324 -25.26 26.64 1.13
N THR A 325 -25.77 25.74 1.99
CA THR A 325 -25.26 25.43 3.33
C THR A 325 -24.07 24.47 3.24
N LEU A 326 -23.19 24.52 4.23
CA LEU A 326 -22.12 23.55 4.40
C LEU A 326 -22.76 22.14 4.55
N PRO A 327 -22.41 21.15 3.72
CA PRO A 327 -23.12 19.86 3.65
C PRO A 327 -23.07 19.08 4.97
N PHE A 328 -22.17 19.45 5.88
CA PHE A 328 -21.92 18.74 7.13
C PHE A 328 -22.36 19.50 8.40
N GLU A 329 -22.98 20.69 8.28
CA GLU A 329 -23.47 21.47 9.44
C GLU A 329 -24.62 20.78 10.18
N ASN A 330 -25.46 20.04 9.48
CA ASN A 330 -26.65 19.38 10.04
C ASN A 330 -26.36 18.05 10.73
N ARG A 331 -25.09 17.66 10.90
CA ARG A 331 -24.73 16.45 11.66
C ARG A 331 -25.16 16.60 13.12
N GLN A 332 -25.65 15.50 13.69
CA GLN A 332 -25.93 15.48 15.13
C GLN A 332 -24.63 15.72 15.92
N ASN A 333 -24.74 16.52 16.98
CA ASN A 333 -23.69 16.56 17.99
C ASN A 333 -23.74 15.31 18.88
N PHE A 334 -22.69 15.08 19.65
CA PHE A 334 -22.55 13.92 20.50
C PHE A 334 -23.69 13.72 21.49
N ARG A 335 -24.14 14.80 22.16
CA ARG A 335 -25.22 14.74 23.16
C ARG A 335 -26.55 14.34 22.51
N THR A 336 -26.86 14.89 21.35
CA THR A 336 -28.08 14.54 20.60
C THR A 336 -28.03 13.06 20.16
N TYR A 337 -26.89 12.62 19.66
CA TYR A 337 -26.69 11.21 19.27
C TYR A 337 -26.82 10.27 20.47
N LEU A 338 -26.20 10.59 21.61
CA LEU A 338 -26.32 9.83 22.84
C LEU A 338 -27.77 9.71 23.31
N ASN A 339 -28.54 10.81 23.29
CA ASN A 339 -29.97 10.80 23.61
C ASN A 339 -30.78 9.88 22.69
N ASN A 340 -30.55 9.96 21.37
CA ASN A 340 -31.24 9.11 20.41
C ASN A 340 -30.90 7.61 20.65
N TRP A 341 -29.65 7.30 20.98
CA TRP A 341 -29.23 5.95 21.32
C TRP A 341 -29.92 5.44 22.61
N LEU A 342 -29.99 6.26 23.66
CA LEU A 342 -30.73 5.93 24.92
C LEU A 342 -32.22 5.76 24.67
N ASP A 343 -32.84 6.60 23.86
CA ASP A 343 -34.26 6.50 23.50
C ASP A 343 -34.53 5.17 22.76
N HIS A 344 -33.63 4.78 21.86
CA HIS A 344 -33.73 3.49 21.15
C HIS A 344 -33.62 2.28 22.08
N HIS A 345 -32.84 2.39 23.17
CA HIS A 345 -32.65 1.36 24.18
C HIS A 345 -33.59 1.55 25.39
N SER A 346 -34.58 2.44 25.31
CA SER A 346 -35.47 2.76 26.45
C SER A 346 -36.21 1.54 27.01
N GLY A 347 -36.56 0.57 26.16
CA GLY A 347 -37.18 -0.71 26.58
C GLY A 347 -36.24 -1.56 27.45
N GLU A 348 -34.95 -1.66 27.05
CA GLU A 348 -33.91 -2.37 27.80
C GLU A 348 -33.60 -1.62 29.12
N LEU A 349 -33.40 -0.30 29.03
CA LEU A 349 -33.14 0.55 30.19
C LEU A 349 -34.25 0.56 31.27
N ARG A 350 -35.48 0.32 30.89
CA ARG A 350 -36.59 0.20 31.87
C ARG A 350 -36.61 -1.14 32.56
N ARG A 351 -36.31 -2.25 31.86
CA ARG A 351 -36.37 -3.62 32.35
C ARG A 351 -35.12 -4.03 33.08
N ASP A 352 -33.99 -3.63 32.58
CA ASP A 352 -32.68 -4.19 32.92
C ASP A 352 -31.94 -3.28 33.90
N SER A 353 -31.16 -3.86 34.78
CA SER A 353 -30.28 -3.14 35.68
C SER A 353 -28.99 -2.71 34.98
N ILE A 354 -28.62 -3.40 33.90
CA ILE A 354 -27.40 -3.20 33.12
C ILE A 354 -27.70 -3.26 31.63
N VAL A 355 -27.21 -2.29 30.87
CA VAL A 355 -27.24 -2.26 29.40
C VAL A 355 -25.84 -2.09 28.86
N PRO A 356 -25.30 -3.04 28.07
CA PRO A 356 -23.99 -2.92 27.46
C PRO A 356 -24.00 -1.87 26.37
N MET A 357 -23.03 -0.96 26.40
CA MET A 357 -22.72 0.01 25.34
C MET A 357 -21.36 -0.36 24.74
N ILE A 358 -21.37 -0.82 23.48
CA ILE A 358 -20.19 -1.42 22.86
C ILE A 358 -19.43 -0.39 22.06
N PHE A 359 -18.14 -0.29 22.31
CA PHE A 359 -17.18 0.50 21.54
C PHE A 359 -16.17 -0.44 20.88
N VAL A 360 -15.86 -0.19 19.63
CA VAL A 360 -14.83 -0.92 18.88
C VAL A 360 -13.74 0.01 18.50
N HIS A 361 -12.49 -0.37 18.78
CA HIS A 361 -11.34 0.28 18.19
C HIS A 361 -10.47 -0.73 17.44
N ALA A 362 -9.84 -0.26 16.33
CA ALA A 362 -9.20 -1.14 15.39
C ALA A 362 -7.87 -0.59 14.91
N ASP A 363 -6.81 -1.40 15.04
CA ASP A 363 -5.46 -1.02 14.62
C ASP A 363 -5.36 -0.86 13.10
N GLY A 364 -4.56 0.13 12.67
CA GLY A 364 -4.11 0.27 11.29
C GLY A 364 -3.23 -0.89 10.85
N GLY A 365 -3.07 -1.06 9.54
CA GLY A 365 -2.24 -2.13 8.97
C GLY A 365 -2.59 -2.51 7.53
N ALA A 366 -2.94 -1.54 6.69
CA ALA A 366 -3.33 -1.70 5.29
C ALA A 366 -4.49 -2.71 5.10
N SER A 367 -4.55 -3.43 3.96
CA SER A 367 -5.61 -4.41 3.69
C SER A 367 -5.61 -5.59 4.67
N ARG A 368 -4.47 -5.95 5.25
CA ARG A 368 -4.40 -6.97 6.29
C ARG A 368 -5.32 -6.63 7.47
N SER A 369 -5.21 -5.41 7.97
CA SER A 369 -6.08 -4.93 9.04
C SER A 369 -7.52 -4.79 8.56
N GLY A 370 -7.75 -4.19 7.40
CA GLY A 370 -9.09 -4.05 6.83
C GLY A 370 -9.83 -5.38 6.76
N TYR A 371 -9.18 -6.39 6.23
CA TYR A 371 -9.73 -7.75 6.12
C TYR A 371 -10.01 -8.39 7.48
N TRP A 372 -9.05 -8.27 8.43
CA TRP A 372 -9.21 -8.83 9.77
C TRP A 372 -10.34 -8.17 10.53
N VAL A 373 -10.33 -6.83 10.60
CA VAL A 373 -11.35 -6.03 11.32
C VAL A 373 -12.75 -6.29 10.78
N ALA A 374 -12.93 -6.20 9.46
CA ALA A 374 -14.22 -6.44 8.84
C ALA A 374 -14.68 -7.88 9.03
N SER A 375 -13.77 -8.88 8.98
CA SER A 375 -14.12 -10.29 9.23
C SER A 375 -14.57 -10.53 10.67
N VAL A 376 -13.87 -9.93 11.65
CA VAL A 376 -14.25 -10.04 13.08
C VAL A 376 -15.61 -9.39 13.33
N LEU A 377 -15.82 -8.16 12.85
CA LEU A 377 -17.09 -7.44 13.04
C LEU A 377 -18.26 -8.12 12.34
N SER A 378 -18.03 -8.58 11.10
CA SER A 378 -19.05 -9.28 10.32
C SER A 378 -19.42 -10.62 10.94
N LYS A 379 -18.46 -11.38 11.49
CA LYS A 379 -18.74 -12.63 12.22
C LYS A 379 -19.53 -12.36 13.51
N LEU A 380 -19.17 -11.31 14.25
CA LEU A 380 -19.93 -10.88 15.44
C LEU A 380 -21.36 -10.47 15.07
N GLU A 381 -21.55 -9.81 13.94
CA GLU A 381 -22.88 -9.43 13.46
C GLU A 381 -23.71 -10.64 13.04
N ASP A 382 -23.14 -11.48 12.14
CA ASP A 382 -23.85 -12.65 11.60
C ASP A 382 -24.24 -13.66 12.70
N GLU A 383 -23.38 -13.85 13.73
CA GLU A 383 -23.59 -14.84 14.77
C GLU A 383 -24.29 -14.32 16.04
N ALA A 384 -24.05 -13.04 16.39
CA ALA A 384 -24.49 -12.50 17.67
C ALA A 384 -25.25 -11.17 17.61
N GLY A 385 -25.38 -10.55 16.42
CA GLY A 385 -26.09 -9.28 16.24
C GLY A 385 -25.41 -8.11 16.99
N LEU A 386 -24.12 -7.93 16.76
CA LEU A 386 -23.27 -6.90 17.37
C LEU A 386 -23.90 -5.50 17.33
N SER A 387 -24.48 -5.14 16.17
CA SER A 387 -25.04 -3.81 15.91
C SER A 387 -26.12 -3.39 16.92
N ARG A 388 -26.71 -4.35 17.62
CA ARG A 388 -27.82 -4.12 18.57
C ARG A 388 -27.43 -3.21 19.73
N ASN A 389 -26.18 -3.32 20.22
CA ASN A 389 -25.67 -2.53 21.34
C ASN A 389 -24.41 -1.72 20.96
N LEU A 390 -24.07 -1.68 19.66
CA LEU A 390 -22.89 -0.97 19.16
C LEU A 390 -23.12 0.54 19.20
N PHE A 391 -22.19 1.26 19.84
CA PHE A 391 -22.24 2.71 19.95
C PHE A 391 -21.26 3.39 19.01
N CYS A 392 -20.00 2.92 18.96
CA CYS A 392 -18.96 3.58 18.20
C CYS A 392 -17.99 2.58 17.56
N LEU A 393 -17.57 2.90 16.34
CA LEU A 393 -16.48 2.28 15.58
C LEU A 393 -15.36 3.32 15.41
N SER A 394 -14.19 3.06 15.94
CA SER A 394 -13.01 3.92 15.78
C SER A 394 -11.84 3.13 15.18
N GLY A 395 -11.03 3.75 14.36
CA GLY A 395 -9.86 3.10 13.79
C GLY A 395 -8.97 4.07 13.01
N ALA A 396 -7.80 3.60 12.62
CA ALA A 396 -6.88 4.30 11.74
C ALA A 396 -6.50 3.42 10.54
N SER A 397 -6.19 4.02 9.41
CA SER A 397 -5.66 3.31 8.23
C SER A 397 -6.54 2.11 7.82
N GLY A 398 -5.94 0.91 7.75
CA GLY A 398 -6.68 -0.33 7.48
C GLY A 398 -7.79 -0.64 8.50
N GLY A 399 -7.63 -0.25 9.77
CA GLY A 399 -8.68 -0.37 10.78
C GLY A 399 -9.91 0.47 10.43
N SER A 400 -9.71 1.70 9.94
CA SER A 400 -10.80 2.54 9.40
C SER A 400 -11.46 1.90 8.17
N LEU A 401 -10.69 1.26 7.28
CA LEU A 401 -11.22 0.54 6.12
C LEU A 401 -12.14 -0.61 6.54
N GLY A 402 -11.73 -1.42 7.53
CA GLY A 402 -12.55 -2.50 8.06
C GLY A 402 -13.82 -2.00 8.73
N ASN A 403 -13.71 -0.96 9.55
CA ASN A 403 -14.87 -0.31 10.21
C ASN A 403 -15.82 0.32 9.18
N ALA A 404 -15.31 1.01 8.16
CA ALA A 404 -16.12 1.62 7.10
C ALA A 404 -16.84 0.56 6.26
N SER A 405 -16.20 -0.58 5.99
CA SER A 405 -16.82 -1.70 5.28
C SER A 405 -17.99 -2.28 6.09
N TYR A 406 -17.77 -2.54 7.36
CA TYR A 406 -18.82 -3.05 8.22
C TYR A 406 -19.98 -2.03 8.42
N PHE A 407 -19.65 -0.76 8.64
CA PHE A 407 -20.64 0.34 8.71
C PHE A 407 -21.47 0.42 7.43
N SER A 408 -20.85 0.27 6.27
CA SER A 408 -21.52 0.26 4.97
C SER A 408 -22.54 -0.85 4.82
N LEU A 409 -22.22 -2.04 5.35
CA LEU A 409 -23.17 -3.17 5.34
C LEU A 409 -24.33 -2.93 6.29
N LEU A 410 -24.09 -2.32 7.46
CA LEU A 410 -25.15 -1.92 8.37
C LEU A 410 -26.09 -0.88 7.73
N TYR A 411 -25.50 0.14 7.08
CA TYR A 411 -26.27 1.15 6.36
C TYR A 411 -27.12 0.53 5.25
N SER A 412 -26.52 -0.32 4.42
CA SER A 412 -27.22 -0.99 3.32
C SER A 412 -28.34 -1.92 3.82
N ARG A 413 -28.15 -2.61 4.94
CA ARG A 413 -29.20 -3.42 5.58
C ARG A 413 -30.35 -2.56 6.11
N ALA A 414 -30.06 -1.43 6.74
CA ALA A 414 -31.05 -0.49 7.23
C ALA A 414 -31.92 0.08 6.09
N HIS A 415 -31.38 0.17 4.87
CA HIS A 415 -32.08 0.63 3.66
C HIS A 415 -32.62 -0.53 2.79
N GLY A 416 -32.61 -1.76 3.30
CA GLY A 416 -33.21 -2.93 2.63
C GLY A 416 -32.42 -3.47 1.43
N VAL A 417 -31.16 -3.04 1.24
CA VAL A 417 -30.30 -3.46 0.12
C VAL A 417 -29.51 -4.73 0.48
N GLN A 418 -29.04 -4.88 1.73
CA GLN A 418 -28.21 -6.01 2.18
C GLN A 418 -29.04 -7.05 2.93
N ASN A 419 -29.12 -8.28 2.37
CA ASN A 419 -29.83 -9.41 2.99
C ASN A 419 -28.95 -10.65 3.18
N GLY A 420 -27.68 -10.63 2.75
CA GLY A 420 -26.74 -11.75 2.83
C GLY A 420 -25.83 -11.70 4.05
N SER A 421 -24.93 -12.69 4.15
CA SER A 421 -23.90 -12.74 5.19
C SER A 421 -22.91 -11.58 5.05
N PHE A 422 -22.73 -10.83 6.12
CA PHE A 422 -21.76 -9.73 6.21
C PHE A 422 -20.34 -10.26 6.06
N LEU A 423 -20.06 -11.42 6.65
CA LEU A 423 -18.73 -12.04 6.59
C LEU A 423 -18.32 -12.38 5.16
N ASN A 424 -19.23 -12.95 4.37
CA ASN A 424 -18.94 -13.30 2.98
C ASN A 424 -18.71 -12.05 2.12
N GLU A 425 -19.54 -11.03 2.26
CA GLU A 425 -19.42 -9.77 1.52
C GLU A 425 -18.12 -9.05 1.86
N SER A 426 -17.78 -8.92 3.15
CA SER A 426 -16.55 -8.30 3.62
C SER A 426 -15.30 -9.02 3.12
N ARG A 427 -15.27 -10.35 3.19
CA ARG A 427 -14.15 -11.17 2.71
C ARG A 427 -13.95 -11.05 1.20
N ASN A 428 -15.02 -11.13 0.44
CA ASN A 428 -14.97 -11.00 -1.02
C ASN A 428 -14.41 -9.65 -1.42
N PHE A 429 -14.90 -8.56 -0.82
CA PHE A 429 -14.46 -7.22 -1.15
C PHE A 429 -12.99 -6.98 -0.75
N LEU A 430 -12.63 -7.29 0.50
CA LEU A 430 -11.31 -6.94 1.06
C LEU A 430 -10.18 -7.92 0.68
N SER A 431 -10.48 -9.02 0.00
CA SER A 431 -9.49 -9.89 -0.64
C SER A 431 -8.93 -9.34 -1.95
N ALA A 432 -9.51 -8.25 -2.48
CA ALA A 432 -9.12 -7.65 -3.75
C ALA A 432 -7.72 -7.03 -3.73
N ASP A 433 -7.23 -6.73 -4.92
CA ASP A 433 -5.95 -6.05 -5.13
C ASP A 433 -6.14 -4.53 -5.15
N PHE A 434 -5.82 -3.87 -4.07
CA PHE A 434 -5.83 -2.41 -3.95
C PHE A 434 -4.44 -1.78 -4.16
N LEU A 435 -3.38 -2.61 -4.29
CA LEU A 435 -2.01 -2.14 -4.43
C LEU A 435 -1.63 -1.85 -5.88
N THR A 436 -1.91 -2.77 -6.80
CA THR A 436 -1.26 -2.80 -8.13
C THR A 436 -1.51 -1.53 -8.93
N TYR A 437 -2.75 -1.05 -8.98
CA TYR A 437 -3.08 0.19 -9.68
C TYR A 437 -2.45 1.43 -9.02
N THR A 438 -2.45 1.48 -7.69
CA THR A 438 -1.81 2.55 -6.91
C THR A 438 -0.28 2.57 -7.16
N LEU A 439 0.35 1.40 -7.20
CA LEU A 439 1.78 1.25 -7.51
C LEU A 439 2.12 1.70 -8.93
N ALA A 440 1.30 1.36 -9.92
CA ALA A 440 1.47 1.81 -11.30
C ALA A 440 1.49 3.34 -11.38
N ARG A 441 0.56 3.99 -10.68
CA ARG A 441 0.49 5.44 -10.57
C ARG A 441 1.66 6.05 -9.81
N MET A 442 2.11 5.40 -8.75
CA MET A 442 3.23 5.84 -7.92
C MET A 442 4.56 5.86 -8.71
N LEU A 443 4.87 4.78 -9.44
CA LEU A 443 6.15 4.62 -10.12
C LEU A 443 6.24 5.41 -11.45
N GLY A 444 5.14 5.90 -11.99
CA GLY A 444 5.10 6.68 -13.22
C GLY A 444 4.63 8.12 -12.99
N PRO A 445 3.34 8.41 -13.18
CA PRO A 445 2.81 9.78 -13.07
C PRO A 445 3.09 10.42 -11.71
N GLY A 446 2.96 9.65 -10.63
CA GLY A 446 3.21 10.15 -9.29
C GLY A 446 4.66 10.51 -9.00
N ALA A 447 5.61 9.90 -9.71
CA ALA A 447 7.04 10.19 -9.54
C ALA A 447 7.53 11.36 -10.43
N VAL A 448 6.91 11.59 -11.58
CA VAL A 448 7.46 12.48 -12.60
C VAL A 448 6.45 13.49 -13.12
N THR A 449 5.32 13.03 -13.65
CA THR A 449 4.42 13.91 -14.42
C THR A 449 3.57 14.82 -13.54
N ASN A 450 3.20 14.37 -12.34
CA ASN A 450 2.41 15.19 -11.42
C ASN A 450 3.17 16.40 -10.89
N LEU A 451 4.51 16.35 -10.94
CA LEU A 451 5.35 17.50 -10.58
C LEU A 451 5.42 18.53 -11.73
N ILE A 452 5.26 18.10 -12.98
CA ILE A 452 5.36 19.00 -14.15
C ILE A 452 3.98 19.53 -14.53
N VAL A 453 3.02 18.62 -14.72
CA VAL A 453 1.63 18.96 -15.09
C VAL A 453 0.72 17.94 -14.41
N PRO A 454 -0.18 18.35 -13.50
CA PRO A 454 -1.08 17.45 -12.81
C PRO A 454 -2.27 17.02 -13.71
N LEU A 455 -1.96 16.41 -14.85
CA LEU A 455 -2.97 15.90 -15.80
C LEU A 455 -3.68 14.67 -15.28
N ILE A 456 -3.05 13.94 -14.38
CA ILE A 456 -3.56 12.68 -13.82
C ILE A 456 -3.67 12.87 -12.31
N PRO A 457 -4.84 12.55 -11.71
CA PRO A 457 -5.00 12.60 -10.26
C PRO A 457 -3.90 11.82 -9.53
N ASP A 458 -3.60 12.23 -8.30
CA ASP A 458 -2.54 11.63 -7.51
C ASP A 458 -2.79 10.13 -7.21
N ARG A 459 -1.79 9.47 -6.67
CA ARG A 459 -1.87 8.03 -6.37
C ARG A 459 -2.84 7.67 -5.23
N ALA A 460 -3.22 8.63 -4.36
CA ALA A 460 -4.28 8.39 -3.39
C ALA A 460 -5.64 8.23 -4.09
N ARG A 461 -5.93 9.01 -5.14
CA ARG A 461 -7.13 8.81 -5.97
C ARG A 461 -7.12 7.45 -6.67
N ALA A 462 -5.94 6.88 -6.96
CA ALA A 462 -5.87 5.51 -7.49
C ALA A 462 -6.35 4.47 -6.45
N LEU A 463 -5.99 4.64 -5.18
CA LEU A 463 -6.47 3.78 -4.09
C LEU A 463 -7.98 3.95 -3.87
N GLU A 464 -8.49 5.20 -3.88
CA GLU A 464 -9.93 5.47 -3.82
C GLU A 464 -10.67 4.75 -4.95
N ARG A 465 -10.19 4.86 -6.20
CA ARG A 465 -10.78 4.17 -7.36
C ARG A 465 -10.71 2.65 -7.24
N ALA A 466 -9.67 2.10 -6.62
CA ALA A 466 -9.59 0.68 -6.38
C ALA A 466 -10.68 0.20 -5.40
N LEU A 467 -11.01 0.99 -4.38
CA LEU A 467 -12.14 0.72 -3.48
C LEU A 467 -13.49 0.90 -4.20
N GLU A 468 -13.66 1.99 -4.96
CA GLU A 468 -14.88 2.30 -5.71
C GLU A 468 -15.20 1.28 -6.81
N ASN A 469 -14.20 0.59 -7.35
CA ASN A 469 -14.32 -0.42 -8.41
C ASN A 469 -13.94 -1.82 -7.93
N GLY A 470 -14.12 -2.14 -6.66
CA GLY A 470 -13.82 -3.42 -6.05
C GLY A 470 -14.35 -4.65 -6.83
N PRO A 471 -14.12 -5.87 -6.38
CA PRO A 471 -14.43 -7.07 -7.13
C PRO A 471 -15.91 -7.14 -7.51
N GLU A 472 -16.21 -7.68 -8.71
CA GLU A 472 -17.57 -7.73 -9.26
C GLU A 472 -18.58 -8.47 -8.35
N GLY A 473 -18.12 -9.42 -7.53
CA GLY A 473 -18.94 -10.15 -6.58
C GLY A 473 -19.34 -9.39 -5.31
N SER A 474 -18.93 -8.13 -5.16
CA SER A 474 -19.16 -7.30 -3.96
C SER A 474 -19.81 -5.97 -4.33
N SER A 475 -20.97 -6.03 -4.97
CA SER A 475 -21.67 -4.84 -5.50
C SER A 475 -22.03 -3.86 -4.38
N THR A 476 -22.51 -4.34 -3.23
CA THR A 476 -22.95 -3.51 -2.11
C THR A 476 -21.81 -2.63 -1.59
N LEU A 477 -20.66 -3.20 -1.23
CA LEU A 477 -19.53 -2.42 -0.72
C LEU A 477 -18.95 -1.49 -1.78
N ARG A 478 -18.87 -1.94 -3.04
CA ARG A 478 -18.41 -1.12 -4.15
C ARG A 478 -19.26 0.16 -4.33
N GLU A 479 -20.58 0.03 -4.30
CA GLU A 479 -21.52 1.16 -4.40
C GLU A 479 -21.41 2.08 -3.16
N MET A 480 -21.28 1.49 -1.98
CA MET A 480 -21.14 2.23 -0.74
C MET A 480 -19.86 3.09 -0.72
N PHE A 481 -18.72 2.58 -1.21
CA PHE A 481 -17.49 3.38 -1.31
C PHE A 481 -17.58 4.53 -2.32
N GLN A 482 -18.53 4.48 -3.29
CA GLN A 482 -18.86 5.58 -4.19
C GLN A 482 -19.88 6.56 -3.59
N THR A 483 -20.54 6.21 -2.49
CA THR A 483 -21.57 7.02 -1.86
C THR A 483 -20.98 8.29 -1.24
N LYS A 484 -21.66 9.40 -1.41
CA LYS A 484 -21.30 10.70 -0.80
C LYS A 484 -21.41 10.61 0.72
N PHE A 485 -20.42 11.14 1.42
CA PHE A 485 -20.36 11.03 2.89
C PHE A 485 -21.50 11.77 3.58
N SER A 486 -22.01 12.85 2.97
CA SER A 486 -23.18 13.59 3.47
C SER A 486 -24.43 12.72 3.61
N SER A 487 -24.57 11.66 2.80
CA SER A 487 -25.71 10.73 2.92
C SER A 487 -25.57 9.77 4.11
N LEU A 488 -24.35 9.61 4.65
CA LEU A 488 -24.03 8.69 5.76
C LEU A 488 -24.04 9.36 7.13
N VAL A 489 -24.25 10.68 7.18
CA VAL A 489 -24.22 11.43 8.42
C VAL A 489 -25.48 11.19 9.24
N ALA A 490 -25.33 11.14 10.56
CA ALA A 490 -26.44 11.05 11.49
C ALA A 490 -27.18 12.41 11.52
N THR A 491 -28.42 12.42 11.09
CA THR A 491 -29.32 13.59 11.12
C THR A 491 -30.32 13.47 12.27
N GLY A 492 -30.87 14.61 12.73
CA GLY A 492 -31.82 14.65 13.83
C GLY A 492 -33.13 13.85 13.64
N ASN A 493 -33.41 13.42 12.41
CA ASN A 493 -34.64 12.74 12.04
C ASN A 493 -34.50 11.20 11.95
N ASP A 494 -33.30 10.67 12.07
CA ASP A 494 -32.99 9.24 11.93
C ASP A 494 -33.24 8.48 13.26
N LYS A 495 -34.49 8.55 13.75
CA LYS A 495 -34.86 7.90 15.01
C LYS A 495 -35.05 6.38 14.91
N ASN A 496 -35.31 5.86 13.72
CA ASN A 496 -35.74 4.48 13.54
C ASN A 496 -34.60 3.46 13.49
N TYR A 497 -33.37 3.87 13.20
CA TYR A 497 -32.22 2.98 13.18
C TYR A 497 -30.92 3.73 13.49
N PRO A 498 -30.44 3.77 14.74
CA PRO A 498 -29.19 4.43 15.07
C PRO A 498 -28.02 3.60 14.52
N LEU A 499 -27.43 4.06 13.41
CA LEU A 499 -26.15 3.56 12.97
C LEU A 499 -25.07 3.97 13.98
N PRO A 500 -24.04 3.15 14.22
CA PRO A 500 -22.98 3.50 15.17
C PRO A 500 -22.24 4.78 14.74
N ILE A 501 -21.64 5.46 15.70
CA ILE A 501 -20.68 6.53 15.39
C ILE A 501 -19.50 5.90 14.64
N LEU A 502 -19.15 6.45 13.49
CA LEU A 502 -17.98 6.08 12.72
C LEU A 502 -16.91 7.15 12.90
N CYS A 503 -15.76 6.80 13.49
CA CYS A 503 -14.62 7.66 13.68
C CYS A 503 -13.42 7.16 12.86
N MET A 504 -13.08 7.85 11.78
CA MET A 504 -11.87 7.60 11.00
C MET A 504 -10.80 8.58 11.45
N ASN A 505 -9.76 8.05 12.11
CA ASN A 505 -8.67 8.86 12.65
C ASN A 505 -7.71 9.27 11.55
N VAL A 506 -7.28 10.54 11.61
CA VAL A 506 -6.40 11.21 10.66
C VAL A 506 -5.42 12.08 11.45
N THR A 507 -4.26 12.40 10.89
CA THR A 507 -3.29 13.32 11.52
C THR A 507 -3.02 14.52 10.61
N ARG A 508 -3.05 15.74 11.16
CA ARG A 508 -2.65 16.93 10.40
C ARG A 508 -1.12 17.01 10.32
N MET A 509 -0.60 17.15 9.10
CA MET A 509 0.84 17.08 8.83
C MET A 509 1.63 18.25 9.45
N GLN A 510 1.04 19.46 9.49
CA GLN A 510 1.77 20.67 9.87
C GLN A 510 2.20 20.69 11.34
N ASP A 511 1.43 20.09 12.23
CA ASP A 511 1.61 20.18 13.69
C ASP A 511 1.40 18.83 14.43
N GLY A 512 1.08 17.77 13.69
CA GLY A 512 0.81 16.45 14.27
C GLY A 512 -0.51 16.36 15.03
N ASN A 513 -1.39 17.37 14.95
CA ASN A 513 -2.67 17.34 15.66
C ASN A 513 -3.58 16.21 15.16
N PRO A 514 -4.24 15.50 16.10
CA PRO A 514 -5.24 14.49 15.73
C PRO A 514 -6.45 15.16 15.07
N ALA A 515 -6.96 14.51 14.04
CA ALA A 515 -8.13 14.94 13.30
C ALA A 515 -9.06 13.74 13.08
N LEU A 516 -10.32 14.01 12.79
CA LEU A 516 -11.34 12.99 12.61
C LEU A 516 -12.22 13.30 11.39
N ILE A 517 -12.64 12.22 10.73
CA ILE A 517 -13.81 12.21 9.87
C ILE A 517 -14.86 11.37 10.56
N SER A 518 -16.05 11.95 10.82
CA SER A 518 -17.11 11.24 11.53
C SER A 518 -18.48 11.60 11.00
N ASN A 519 -19.43 10.65 11.11
CA ASN A 519 -20.84 10.86 10.79
C ASN A 519 -21.58 11.73 11.81
N ILE A 520 -20.98 12.07 12.94
CA ILE A 520 -21.44 13.07 13.91
C ILE A 520 -20.49 14.26 13.96
N GLN A 521 -20.94 15.40 14.53
CA GLN A 521 -20.05 16.54 14.80
C GLN A 521 -19.09 16.23 15.94
N ILE A 522 -17.80 16.51 15.69
CA ILE A 522 -16.75 16.47 16.71
C ILE A 522 -16.58 17.90 17.22
N ASP A 523 -17.29 18.21 18.28
CA ASP A 523 -17.26 19.52 18.93
C ASP A 523 -16.43 19.50 20.24
N THR A 524 -16.30 20.66 20.87
CA THR A 524 -15.55 20.83 22.11
C THR A 524 -16.16 20.08 23.29
N SER A 525 -17.38 19.52 23.16
CA SER A 525 -18.00 18.68 24.19
C SER A 525 -17.40 17.28 24.21
N ILE A 526 -16.84 16.79 23.08
CA ILE A 526 -16.16 15.51 23.01
C ILE A 526 -14.66 15.72 23.21
N SER A 527 -14.06 16.60 22.41
CA SER A 527 -12.62 16.80 22.42
C SER A 527 -12.26 18.27 22.12
N LYS A 528 -11.38 18.82 22.95
CA LYS A 528 -10.86 20.19 22.72
C LYS A 528 -9.65 20.20 21.76
N ALA A 529 -9.04 19.05 21.52
CA ALA A 529 -7.77 18.94 20.80
C ALA A 529 -7.91 18.36 19.39
N ARG A 530 -9.03 17.71 19.07
CA ARG A 530 -9.22 17.04 17.76
C ARG A 530 -9.86 17.97 16.74
N LEU A 531 -9.39 17.90 15.52
CA LEU A 531 -9.94 18.67 14.40
C LEU A 531 -11.03 17.86 13.70
N ASP A 532 -12.16 18.49 13.46
CA ASP A 532 -13.20 17.93 12.59
C ASP A 532 -12.90 18.34 11.13
N ILE A 533 -12.49 17.35 10.32
CA ILE A 533 -12.08 17.61 8.92
C ILE A 533 -13.27 18.05 8.08
N LEU A 534 -14.46 17.51 8.32
CA LEU A 534 -15.64 17.84 7.51
C LEU A 534 -16.06 19.31 7.61
N ASN A 535 -15.75 19.96 8.72
CA ASN A 535 -15.96 21.39 8.91
C ASN A 535 -15.03 22.29 8.05
N GLN A 536 -14.02 21.67 7.40
CA GLN A 536 -13.08 22.38 6.53
C GLN A 536 -13.42 22.22 5.04
N ILE A 537 -14.43 21.41 4.72
CA ILE A 537 -14.88 21.21 3.34
C ILE A 537 -15.70 22.42 2.92
N THR A 538 -15.33 22.98 1.78
CA THR A 538 -15.98 24.18 1.22
C THR A 538 -17.47 23.91 0.93
N ALA A 539 -18.32 24.95 1.11
CA ALA A 539 -19.74 24.90 0.76
C ALA A 539 -19.94 24.41 -0.68
N GLY A 540 -20.99 23.63 -0.91
CA GLY A 540 -21.30 23.02 -2.21
C GLY A 540 -20.40 21.84 -2.59
N LYS A 541 -19.49 21.40 -1.71
CA LYS A 541 -18.61 20.22 -1.94
C LYS A 541 -18.84 19.14 -0.90
N ASP A 542 -18.59 17.91 -1.31
CA ASP A 542 -18.71 16.69 -0.53
C ASP A 542 -17.48 15.80 -0.78
N ILE A 543 -17.37 14.69 -0.07
CA ILE A 543 -16.39 13.63 -0.30
C ILE A 543 -17.10 12.28 -0.39
N ASN A 544 -16.55 11.35 -1.15
CA ASN A 544 -17.02 9.96 -1.13
C ASN A 544 -16.51 9.24 0.12
N LEU A 545 -17.17 8.15 0.54
CA LEU A 545 -16.68 7.29 1.61
C LEU A 545 -15.29 6.74 1.32
N SER A 546 -14.97 6.44 0.05
CA SER A 546 -13.64 6.04 -0.39
C SER A 546 -12.58 7.11 -0.07
N THR A 547 -12.88 8.38 -0.38
CA THR A 547 -12.00 9.53 -0.09
C THR A 547 -11.82 9.72 1.41
N ALA A 548 -12.90 9.64 2.19
CA ALA A 548 -12.86 9.72 3.66
C ALA A 548 -11.97 8.63 4.26
N THR A 549 -12.14 7.38 3.81
CA THR A 549 -11.36 6.22 4.28
C THR A 549 -9.88 6.34 3.89
N VAL A 550 -9.60 6.70 2.64
CA VAL A 550 -8.22 6.83 2.13
C VAL A 550 -7.50 8.02 2.77
N LEU A 551 -8.21 9.09 3.16
CA LEU A 551 -7.57 10.22 3.83
C LEU A 551 -6.92 9.80 5.16
N GLY A 552 -7.57 8.92 5.93
CA GLY A 552 -7.03 8.33 7.15
C GLY A 552 -6.01 7.18 6.92
N ALA A 553 -5.79 6.80 5.67
CA ALA A 553 -4.89 5.72 5.27
C ALA A 553 -3.75 6.19 4.33
N ARG A 554 -3.43 7.47 4.33
CA ARG A 554 -2.32 8.05 3.56
C ARG A 554 -0.97 7.76 4.19
N PHE A 555 -0.51 6.52 3.98
CA PHE A 555 0.74 5.99 4.54
C PHE A 555 1.98 6.58 3.85
N PRO A 556 3.12 6.75 4.57
CA PRO A 556 4.34 7.34 4.04
C PRO A 556 4.77 6.73 2.71
N TYR A 557 5.17 7.57 1.77
CA TYR A 557 5.67 7.25 0.43
C TYR A 557 4.65 6.60 -0.52
N LEU A 558 3.72 5.77 -0.04
CA LEU A 558 2.70 5.16 -0.90
C LEU A 558 1.68 6.20 -1.37
N SER A 559 1.19 7.04 -0.45
CA SER A 559 0.34 8.18 -0.79
C SER A 559 0.78 9.45 -0.06
N PRO A 560 0.86 10.60 -0.77
CA PRO A 560 1.27 11.87 -0.17
C PRO A 560 0.19 12.43 0.75
N ALA A 561 0.55 13.43 1.56
CA ALA A 561 -0.42 14.17 2.37
C ALA A 561 -1.53 14.77 1.50
N GLY A 562 -2.79 14.66 1.95
CA GLY A 562 -3.94 15.20 1.23
C GLY A 562 -4.19 16.66 1.59
N LEU A 563 -4.19 17.54 0.60
CA LEU A 563 -4.49 18.95 0.78
C LEU A 563 -5.99 19.22 0.72
N ILE A 564 -6.52 19.85 1.77
CA ILE A 564 -7.82 20.53 1.79
C ILE A 564 -7.57 22.03 1.85
N VAL A 565 -8.20 22.79 0.95
CA VAL A 565 -8.16 24.25 0.96
C VAL A 565 -9.48 24.77 1.51
N GLN A 566 -9.44 25.31 2.71
CA GLN A 566 -10.58 25.97 3.34
C GLN A 566 -10.58 27.45 2.94
N ARG A 567 -11.67 27.94 2.40
CA ARG A 567 -11.89 29.36 2.11
C ARG A 567 -12.79 29.94 3.19
N THR A 568 -12.31 30.94 3.88
CA THR A 568 -13.09 31.70 4.88
C THR A 568 -13.11 33.16 4.47
N SER A 569 -14.19 33.90 4.77
CA SER A 569 -14.17 35.34 4.67
C SER A 569 -13.10 35.94 5.60
N ASP A 570 -12.40 36.94 5.14
CA ASP A 570 -11.42 37.63 5.99
C ASP A 570 -12.19 38.46 7.04
N PRO A 571 -11.92 38.27 8.35
CA PRO A 571 -12.54 39.06 9.39
C PRO A 571 -12.28 40.59 9.25
N ALA A 572 -11.14 40.96 8.64
CA ALA A 572 -10.74 42.36 8.43
C ALA A 572 -11.37 42.98 7.15
N ASP A 573 -11.66 42.12 6.14
CA ASP A 573 -12.30 42.54 4.88
C ASP A 573 -13.23 41.41 4.39
N PRO A 574 -14.54 41.46 4.69
CA PRO A 574 -15.51 40.46 4.28
C PRO A 574 -15.64 40.23 2.76
N ALA A 575 -15.17 41.18 1.94
CA ALA A 575 -15.15 41.05 0.49
C ALA A 575 -13.93 40.22 0.00
N SER A 576 -12.93 40.03 0.84
CA SER A 576 -11.77 39.19 0.55
C SER A 576 -11.90 37.76 1.14
N SER A 577 -11.33 36.78 0.48
CA SER A 577 -11.32 35.40 0.95
C SER A 577 -9.92 34.99 1.42
N LEU A 578 -9.82 34.54 2.67
CA LEU A 578 -8.60 33.96 3.21
C LEU A 578 -8.57 32.46 2.92
N SER A 579 -7.51 31.99 2.26
CA SER A 579 -7.31 30.57 2.01
C SER A 579 -6.42 29.95 3.10
N ARG A 580 -6.93 28.93 3.77
CA ARG A 580 -6.17 28.11 4.74
C ARG A 580 -5.88 26.74 4.11
N TYR A 581 -4.64 26.29 4.23
CA TYR A 581 -4.16 25.03 3.65
C TYR A 581 -3.96 24.00 4.75
N HIS A 582 -4.66 22.88 4.67
CA HIS A 582 -4.59 21.80 5.65
C HIS A 582 -4.12 20.53 4.95
N TYR A 583 -3.00 19.96 5.42
CA TYR A 583 -2.44 18.73 4.91
C TYR A 583 -2.69 17.59 5.90
N TYR A 584 -3.22 16.47 5.40
CA TYR A 584 -3.61 15.32 6.21
C TYR A 584 -2.88 14.06 5.77
N VAL A 585 -2.45 13.28 6.76
CA VAL A 585 -1.77 11.99 6.61
C VAL A 585 -2.47 10.91 7.44
N ASP A 586 -1.98 9.68 7.38
CA ASP A 586 -2.50 8.51 8.09
C ASP A 586 -2.74 8.79 9.59
N GLY A 587 -3.84 8.29 10.11
CA GLY A 587 -4.19 8.42 11.54
C GLY A 587 -3.19 7.73 12.46
N GLY A 588 -2.52 6.70 11.96
CA GLY A 588 -1.53 5.94 12.71
C GLY A 588 -0.31 6.74 13.15
N TYR A 589 -0.09 7.94 12.60
CA TYR A 589 0.98 8.84 13.09
C TYR A 589 0.71 9.38 14.50
N PHE A 590 -0.55 9.49 14.89
CA PHE A 590 -0.93 9.97 16.22
C PHE A 590 -1.51 8.85 17.10
N ASP A 591 -2.50 8.10 16.59
CA ASP A 591 -3.21 7.03 17.30
C ASP A 591 -3.61 5.94 16.30
N ASN A 592 -2.81 4.87 16.24
CA ASN A 592 -3.02 3.81 15.25
C ASN A 592 -4.18 2.88 15.57
N SER A 593 -4.74 2.91 16.77
CA SER A 593 -5.90 2.10 17.17
C SER A 593 -7.21 2.89 17.24
N GLY A 594 -7.11 4.21 17.39
CA GLY A 594 -8.27 5.07 17.63
C GLY A 594 -8.87 4.95 19.03
N ALA A 595 -8.10 4.45 20.00
CA ALA A 595 -8.53 4.32 21.41
C ALA A 595 -8.78 5.69 22.08
N GLY A 596 -8.02 6.71 21.70
CA GLY A 596 -8.07 8.02 22.34
C GLY A 596 -9.45 8.69 22.23
N ILE A 597 -10.10 8.67 21.07
CA ILE A 597 -11.43 9.26 20.91
C ILE A 597 -12.50 8.49 21.70
N ILE A 598 -12.39 7.17 21.82
CA ILE A 598 -13.30 6.36 22.64
C ILE A 598 -13.15 6.75 24.11
N GLN A 599 -11.92 6.89 24.59
CA GLN A 599 -11.69 7.33 25.97
C GLN A 599 -12.32 8.72 26.23
N GLU A 600 -12.16 9.66 25.30
CA GLU A 600 -12.75 11.00 25.38
C GLU A 600 -14.29 10.93 25.40
N MET A 601 -14.93 10.07 24.58
CA MET A 601 -16.38 9.86 24.59
C MET A 601 -16.86 9.30 25.93
N ILE A 602 -16.22 8.25 26.45
CA ILE A 602 -16.60 7.63 27.74
C ILE A 602 -16.43 8.66 28.88
N GLN A 603 -15.33 9.44 28.90
CA GLN A 603 -15.15 10.50 29.88
C GLN A 603 -16.28 11.53 29.84
N ASN A 604 -16.74 11.91 28.65
CA ASN A 604 -17.86 12.83 28.52
C ASN A 604 -19.19 12.23 29.01
N ILE A 605 -19.46 10.93 28.76
CA ILE A 605 -20.63 10.26 29.29
C ILE A 605 -20.58 10.24 30.84
N GLU A 606 -19.42 9.94 31.42
CA GLU A 606 -19.24 9.95 32.88
C GLU A 606 -19.38 11.36 33.50
N LEU A 607 -18.90 12.40 32.80
CA LEU A 607 -19.13 13.79 33.22
C LEU A 607 -20.63 14.14 33.21
N LEU A 608 -21.37 13.76 32.17
CA LEU A 608 -22.82 13.96 32.09
C LEU A 608 -23.58 13.22 33.17
N LYS A 609 -23.11 12.04 33.62
CA LYS A 609 -23.66 11.26 34.72
C LYS A 609 -23.49 11.99 36.06
N ASN A 610 -22.39 12.71 36.26
CA ASN A 610 -22.04 13.37 37.53
C ASN A 610 -22.46 14.84 37.59
N ASP A 611 -22.90 15.46 36.49
CA ASP A 611 -23.22 16.89 36.40
C ASP A 611 -24.59 17.17 37.10
N GLU A 612 -24.57 17.96 38.17
CA GLU A 612 -25.73 18.33 38.96
C GLU A 612 -26.58 19.47 38.40
N ASP A 613 -25.97 20.35 37.56
CA ASP A 613 -26.61 21.59 37.08
C ASP A 613 -27.56 21.41 35.90
N HIS A 614 -27.58 20.25 35.25
CA HIS A 614 -28.42 20.01 34.06
C HIS A 614 -29.91 19.68 34.37
N ALA A 615 -30.29 19.60 35.66
CA ALA A 615 -31.68 19.35 36.07
C ALA A 615 -32.65 20.54 35.78
N GLN A 616 -32.16 21.71 35.37
CA GLN A 616 -32.97 22.94 35.31
C GLN A 616 -33.26 23.47 33.88
N LYS A 617 -32.83 22.80 32.79
CA LYS A 617 -33.16 23.24 31.42
C LYS A 617 -34.12 22.30 30.71
N PRO A 618 -35.25 22.79 30.15
CA PRO A 618 -36.32 21.94 29.61
C PRO A 618 -36.08 21.34 28.23
N GLN A 619 -34.85 21.35 27.72
CA GLN A 619 -34.50 20.65 26.51
C GLN A 619 -34.04 19.24 26.82
N ARG A 620 -34.90 18.21 26.50
CA ARG A 620 -34.67 16.75 26.57
C ARG A 620 -33.51 16.33 27.48
N THR A 621 -33.76 16.25 28.78
CA THR A 621 -32.78 15.92 29.80
C THR A 621 -32.33 14.47 29.63
N ILE A 622 -31.03 14.23 29.44
CA ILE A 622 -30.42 12.91 29.58
C ILE A 622 -30.71 12.41 30.96
N ARG A 623 -31.42 11.28 31.09
CA ARG A 623 -31.81 10.74 32.41
C ARG A 623 -30.56 10.17 33.08
N LYS A 624 -30.13 10.73 34.19
CA LYS A 624 -29.02 10.21 35.02
C LYS A 624 -29.19 8.73 35.37
N GLN A 625 -30.44 8.30 35.65
CA GLN A 625 -30.75 6.91 35.92
C GLN A 625 -30.45 5.98 34.75
N ASP A 626 -30.66 6.40 33.52
CA ASP A 626 -30.37 5.60 32.33
C ASP A 626 -28.84 5.49 32.13
N LEU A 627 -28.10 6.59 32.33
CA LEU A 627 -26.65 6.59 32.25
C LEU A 627 -25.99 5.69 33.31
N SER A 628 -26.57 5.61 34.52
CA SER A 628 -26.05 4.76 35.61
C SER A 628 -26.12 3.27 35.29
N LYS A 629 -27.01 2.87 34.38
CA LYS A 629 -27.19 1.48 33.93
C LYS A 629 -26.25 1.07 32.82
N LEU A 630 -25.59 2.01 32.18
CA LEU A 630 -24.65 1.72 31.07
C LEU A 630 -23.41 1.02 31.60
N ARG A 631 -22.95 0.01 30.82
CA ARG A 631 -21.67 -0.67 31.02
C ARG A 631 -20.91 -0.68 29.72
N TYR A 632 -19.72 -0.11 29.75
CA TYR A 632 -18.89 0.02 28.57
C TYR A 632 -18.19 -1.30 28.29
N VAL A 633 -18.39 -1.80 27.07
CA VAL A 633 -17.71 -2.98 26.53
C VAL A 633 -16.81 -2.53 25.41
N ILE A 634 -15.53 -2.74 25.56
CA ILE A 634 -14.53 -2.38 24.56
C ILE A 634 -14.10 -3.62 23.80
N ILE A 635 -14.15 -3.55 22.48
CA ILE A 635 -13.62 -4.58 21.59
C ILE A 635 -12.43 -3.97 20.87
N HIS A 636 -11.22 -4.41 21.24
CA HIS A 636 -9.98 -4.03 20.55
C HIS A 636 -9.65 -5.08 19.51
N ILE A 637 -9.66 -4.68 18.23
CA ILE A 637 -9.30 -5.56 17.13
C ILE A 637 -7.89 -5.19 16.66
N THR A 638 -6.91 -6.01 17.04
CA THR A 638 -5.50 -5.76 16.75
C THR A 638 -4.93 -6.75 15.75
N ASN A 639 -3.93 -6.30 15.03
CA ASN A 639 -3.18 -7.08 14.05
C ASN A 639 -1.66 -6.88 14.20
N ALA A 640 -1.22 -6.49 15.39
CA ALA A 640 0.18 -6.33 15.72
C ALA A 640 0.75 -7.61 16.36
N PRO A 641 1.94 -8.08 15.94
CA PRO A 641 2.61 -9.19 16.63
C PRO A 641 3.00 -8.74 18.05
N ALA A 642 3.04 -9.70 18.99
CA ALA A 642 3.53 -9.44 20.32
C ALA A 642 4.97 -8.90 20.23
N ARG A 643 5.20 -7.68 20.75
CA ARG A 643 6.52 -7.06 20.70
C ARG A 643 7.49 -7.84 21.58
N SER A 644 8.52 -8.42 20.99
CA SER A 644 9.69 -8.87 21.75
C SER A 644 10.42 -7.62 22.27
N LYS A 645 10.49 -7.44 23.57
CA LYS A 645 11.36 -6.42 24.18
C LYS A 645 12.81 -6.87 23.97
N GLY A 646 13.35 -6.63 22.79
CA GLY A 646 14.73 -6.97 22.46
C GLY A 646 15.69 -5.91 23.04
N PHE A 647 16.43 -6.27 24.07
CA PHE A 647 17.52 -5.46 24.61
C PHE A 647 18.80 -5.67 23.78
N THR A 648 18.71 -5.53 22.45
CA THR A 648 19.87 -5.71 21.57
C THR A 648 20.75 -4.46 21.56
N LYS A 649 22.07 -4.67 21.67
CA LYS A 649 23.06 -3.59 21.57
C LYS A 649 22.99 -2.95 20.19
N ILE A 650 22.84 -1.61 20.18
CA ILE A 650 22.81 -0.84 18.93
C ILE A 650 24.25 -0.49 18.55
N HIS A 651 24.61 -0.68 17.26
CA HIS A 651 25.92 -0.31 16.74
C HIS A 651 26.10 1.23 16.79
N PRO A 652 27.30 1.76 17.20
CA PRO A 652 27.53 3.20 17.34
C PRO A 652 27.13 4.03 16.12
N PHE A 653 27.51 3.60 14.90
CA PHE A 653 27.16 4.27 13.67
C PHE A 653 25.64 4.40 13.45
N LYS A 654 24.88 3.33 13.80
CA LYS A 654 23.40 3.36 13.74
C LYS A 654 22.83 4.32 14.78
N ASN A 655 23.47 4.40 15.95
CA ASN A 655 23.09 5.36 17.00
C ASN A 655 23.31 6.80 16.54
N ASP A 656 24.50 7.12 16.01
CA ASP A 656 24.87 8.47 15.64
C ASP A 656 24.02 9.06 14.50
N ILE A 657 23.67 8.25 13.49
CA ILE A 657 22.98 8.73 12.29
C ILE A 657 21.48 8.50 12.34
N PHE A 658 21.05 7.34 12.83
CA PHE A 658 19.66 6.92 12.70
C PHE A 658 18.84 7.02 13.99
N ALA A 659 19.44 7.36 15.14
CA ALA A 659 18.72 7.44 16.41
C ALA A 659 17.46 8.32 16.34
N PRO A 660 17.47 9.55 15.79
CA PRO A 660 16.26 10.36 15.71
C PRO A 660 15.15 9.71 14.88
N ILE A 661 15.50 9.15 13.71
CA ILE A 661 14.54 8.51 12.80
C ILE A 661 13.94 7.25 13.43
N VAL A 662 14.79 6.42 14.05
CA VAL A 662 14.35 5.16 14.71
C VAL A 662 13.49 5.48 15.93
N THR A 663 13.84 6.54 16.70
CA THR A 663 13.05 6.98 17.85
C THR A 663 11.68 7.48 17.43
N ILE A 664 11.59 8.35 16.41
CA ILE A 664 10.32 8.84 15.88
C ILE A 664 9.46 7.66 15.40
N ALA A 665 10.02 6.75 14.60
CA ALA A 665 9.31 5.57 14.12
C ALA A 665 8.84 4.65 15.27
N GLY A 666 9.65 4.51 16.33
CA GLY A 666 9.28 3.74 17.53
C GLY A 666 8.18 4.40 18.35
N THR A 667 8.15 5.74 18.40
CA THR A 667 7.18 6.51 19.19
C THR A 667 5.75 6.26 18.75
N TYR A 668 5.49 6.12 17.44
CA TYR A 668 4.15 5.85 16.92
C TYR A 668 3.53 4.58 17.53
N GLY A 669 4.27 3.48 17.50
CA GLY A 669 3.76 2.24 18.07
C GLY A 669 3.64 2.27 19.60
N SER A 670 4.55 2.98 20.29
CA SER A 670 4.49 3.12 21.75
C SER A 670 3.34 4.03 22.19
N GLN A 671 3.06 5.09 21.44
CA GLN A 671 1.92 5.97 21.70
C GLN A 671 0.60 5.21 21.62
N THR A 672 0.42 4.36 20.61
CA THR A 672 -0.77 3.51 20.47
C THR A 672 -0.91 2.57 21.66
N GLU A 673 0.14 1.84 22.05
CA GLU A 673 0.12 0.91 23.18
C GLU A 673 -0.22 1.62 24.51
N VAL A 674 0.26 2.84 24.69
CA VAL A 674 -0.07 3.68 25.87
C VAL A 674 -1.54 4.09 25.84
N ASN A 675 -2.08 4.50 24.70
CA ASN A 675 -3.49 4.87 24.56
C ASN A 675 -4.43 3.68 24.83
N ASP A 676 -4.10 2.51 24.28
CA ASP A 676 -4.86 1.28 24.50
C ASP A 676 -4.85 0.87 25.98
N SER A 677 -3.69 0.95 26.62
CA SER A 677 -3.56 0.65 28.05
C SER A 677 -4.35 1.63 28.91
N ARG A 678 -4.30 2.93 28.61
CA ARG A 678 -5.06 3.96 29.32
C ARG A 678 -6.57 3.73 29.21
N LEU A 679 -7.06 3.44 28.00
CA LEU A 679 -8.48 3.15 27.78
C LEU A 679 -8.91 1.92 28.59
N ARG A 680 -8.13 0.83 28.49
CA ARG A 680 -8.40 -0.41 29.24
C ARG A 680 -8.44 -0.20 30.73
N ASP A 681 -7.39 0.44 31.29
CA ASP A 681 -7.28 0.67 32.71
C ASP A 681 -8.38 1.63 33.22
N TYR A 682 -8.76 2.61 32.41
CA TYR A 682 -9.85 3.52 32.72
C TYR A 682 -11.19 2.77 32.81
N VAL A 683 -11.54 1.95 31.83
CA VAL A 683 -12.78 1.17 31.83
C VAL A 683 -12.81 0.17 32.98
N TYR A 684 -11.72 -0.53 33.26
CA TYR A 684 -11.65 -1.42 34.42
C TYR A 684 -11.81 -0.66 35.74
N SER A 685 -11.28 0.55 35.87
CA SER A 685 -11.42 1.37 37.08
C SER A 685 -12.87 1.77 37.37
N LEU A 686 -13.66 2.03 36.32
CA LEU A 686 -15.06 2.41 36.43
C LEU A 686 -15.95 1.27 37.01
N PHE A 687 -15.62 -0.01 36.72
CA PHE A 687 -16.45 -1.16 37.05
C PHE A 687 -15.76 -2.16 38.00
N LYS A 688 -14.68 -1.77 38.67
CA LYS A 688 -13.88 -2.64 39.53
C LYS A 688 -14.69 -3.37 40.61
N ASN A 689 -15.73 -2.73 41.14
CA ASN A 689 -16.55 -3.26 42.21
C ASN A 689 -17.92 -3.78 41.72
N ASP A 690 -18.16 -3.89 40.41
CA ASP A 690 -19.42 -4.32 39.85
C ASP A 690 -19.41 -5.83 39.58
N SER A 691 -19.82 -6.62 40.60
CA SER A 691 -19.90 -8.08 40.49
C SER A 691 -20.94 -8.57 39.47
N THR A 692 -21.98 -7.79 39.21
CA THR A 692 -23.04 -8.13 38.26
C THR A 692 -22.53 -8.07 36.85
N PHE A 693 -21.72 -7.07 36.53
CA PHE A 693 -21.08 -6.92 35.22
C PHE A 693 -20.02 -8.00 34.99
N SER A 694 -19.22 -8.32 36.01
CA SER A 694 -18.21 -9.37 35.94
C SER A 694 -18.81 -10.75 35.66
N ASN A 695 -20.00 -11.04 36.19
CA ASN A 695 -20.72 -12.31 36.02
C ASN A 695 -21.43 -12.42 34.65
N SER A 696 -21.67 -11.32 33.93
CA SER A 696 -22.32 -11.31 32.61
C SER A 696 -21.50 -11.97 31.49
N GLY A 697 -20.22 -12.18 31.70
CA GLY A 697 -19.26 -12.59 30.65
C GLY A 697 -18.86 -11.48 29.67
N LEU A 698 -19.39 -10.25 29.86
CA LEU A 698 -19.06 -9.06 29.10
C LEU A 698 -18.08 -8.22 29.93
N ASN A 699 -16.83 -8.68 30.08
CA ASN A 699 -15.83 -8.22 31.06
C ASN A 699 -15.14 -6.86 30.75
N GLY A 700 -15.84 -5.94 30.12
CA GLY A 700 -15.32 -4.59 29.90
C GLY A 700 -14.32 -4.44 28.73
N TYR A 701 -13.36 -5.34 28.53
CA TYR A 701 -12.35 -5.22 27.48
C TYR A 701 -11.99 -6.56 26.84
N PHE A 702 -12.16 -6.66 25.52
CA PHE A 702 -11.86 -7.85 24.72
C PHE A 702 -10.79 -7.54 23.69
N ASP A 703 -9.68 -8.26 23.73
CA ASP A 703 -8.58 -8.12 22.79
C ASP A 703 -8.63 -9.25 21.75
N VAL A 704 -8.99 -8.92 20.52
CA VAL A 704 -9.14 -9.86 19.41
C VAL A 704 -7.94 -9.70 18.47
N ASN A 705 -6.84 -10.41 18.77
CA ASN A 705 -5.59 -10.31 18.05
C ASN A 705 -5.50 -11.31 16.89
N LEU A 706 -5.07 -10.84 15.71
CA LEU A 706 -4.75 -11.67 14.56
C LEU A 706 -3.60 -12.64 14.87
N TYR A 707 -2.58 -12.16 15.58
CA TYR A 707 -1.40 -12.96 15.90
C TYR A 707 -1.63 -13.86 17.11
N THR A 708 -1.04 -15.05 17.10
CA THR A 708 -0.90 -15.90 18.26
C THR A 708 0.36 -15.54 19.05
N LYS A 709 0.70 -16.32 20.07
CA LYS A 709 1.99 -16.19 20.77
C LYS A 709 3.16 -16.82 20.00
N ASN A 710 2.90 -17.40 18.81
CA ASN A 710 3.95 -18.00 18.01
C ASN A 710 4.78 -16.89 17.31
N PRO A 711 6.07 -16.75 17.60
CA PRO A 711 6.93 -15.71 17.02
C PRO A 711 7.21 -15.92 15.53
N GLU A 712 6.97 -17.10 14.98
CA GLU A 712 7.18 -17.42 13.55
C GLU A 712 5.98 -17.00 12.69
N GLU A 713 4.86 -16.64 13.32
CA GLU A 713 3.67 -16.24 12.61
C GLU A 713 3.85 -14.86 11.97
N SER A 714 3.69 -14.76 10.67
CA SER A 714 3.84 -13.51 9.91
C SER A 714 2.67 -13.30 8.98
N TYR A 715 2.07 -12.12 9.08
CA TYR A 715 1.07 -11.61 8.16
C TYR A 715 1.58 -10.29 7.56
N PRO A 716 1.84 -10.24 6.25
CA PRO A 716 2.43 -9.06 5.62
C PRO A 716 1.46 -7.87 5.66
N MET A 717 1.97 -6.70 6.04
CA MET A 717 1.22 -5.45 5.99
C MET A 717 1.24 -4.88 4.57
N ASN A 718 0.25 -5.25 3.77
CA ASN A 718 0.18 -4.92 2.36
C ASN A 718 -1.25 -4.49 1.96
N TRP A 719 -1.40 -3.84 0.80
CA TRP A 719 -2.69 -3.51 0.17
C TRP A 719 -3.18 -4.59 -0.79
N VAL A 720 -2.51 -5.73 -0.79
CA VAL A 720 -2.89 -6.94 -1.50
C VAL A 720 -2.33 -8.14 -0.75
N MET A 721 -3.06 -9.26 -0.74
CA MET A 721 -2.65 -10.46 -0.03
C MET A 721 -2.74 -11.69 -0.94
N SER A 722 -1.87 -12.68 -0.69
CA SER A 722 -1.94 -14.00 -1.31
C SER A 722 -3.10 -14.82 -0.75
N ARG A 723 -3.56 -15.83 -1.49
CA ARG A 723 -4.59 -16.76 -1.01
C ARG A 723 -4.15 -17.50 0.25
N SER A 724 -2.89 -17.91 0.31
CA SER A 724 -2.34 -18.60 1.48
C SER A 724 -2.36 -17.73 2.75
N VAL A 725 -2.17 -16.41 2.65
CA VAL A 725 -2.31 -15.49 3.78
C VAL A 725 -3.77 -15.35 4.18
N LEU A 726 -4.68 -15.15 3.22
CA LEU A 726 -6.11 -15.05 3.49
C LEU A 726 -6.66 -16.32 4.15
N ASP A 727 -6.26 -17.50 3.70
CA ASP A 727 -6.66 -18.79 4.29
C ASP A 727 -6.16 -18.96 5.72
N ARG A 728 -4.93 -18.51 6.01
CA ARG A 728 -4.42 -18.50 7.40
C ARG A 728 -5.22 -17.54 8.29
N MET A 729 -5.57 -16.35 7.79
CA MET A 729 -6.40 -15.39 8.53
C MET A 729 -7.81 -15.95 8.78
N ASN A 730 -8.39 -16.65 7.81
CA ASN A 730 -9.70 -17.31 7.96
C ASN A 730 -9.66 -18.41 9.03
N LYS A 731 -8.64 -19.28 8.99
CA LYS A 731 -8.42 -20.31 10.03
C LYS A 731 -8.23 -19.68 11.40
N ARG A 732 -7.48 -18.57 11.47
CA ARG A 732 -7.27 -17.83 12.70
C ARG A 732 -8.57 -17.27 13.27
N LEU A 733 -9.43 -16.71 12.43
CA LEU A 733 -10.76 -16.19 12.85
C LEU A 733 -11.62 -17.28 13.51
N ASP A 734 -11.58 -18.49 12.95
CA ASP A 734 -12.35 -19.62 13.46
C ASP A 734 -11.76 -20.21 14.76
N SER A 735 -10.45 -20.05 14.98
CA SER A 735 -9.74 -20.53 16.16
C SER A 735 -9.59 -19.48 17.29
N GLN A 736 -10.14 -18.28 17.14
CA GLN A 736 -9.94 -17.17 18.07
C GLN A 736 -10.85 -17.33 19.32
N ASP A 737 -10.27 -17.69 20.46
CA ASP A 737 -10.99 -17.98 21.70
C ASP A 737 -11.71 -16.75 22.28
N THR A 738 -11.03 -15.58 22.29
CA THR A 738 -11.64 -14.34 22.76
C THR A 738 -12.89 -13.98 21.95
N LEU A 739 -12.83 -14.17 20.63
CA LEU A 739 -13.96 -13.91 19.74
C LEU A 739 -15.12 -14.88 20.02
N ARG A 740 -14.84 -16.19 20.21
CA ARG A 740 -15.85 -17.17 20.57
C ARG A 740 -16.53 -16.83 21.89
N ASN A 741 -15.75 -16.53 22.92
CA ASN A 741 -16.25 -16.14 24.22
C ASN A 741 -17.14 -14.88 24.16
N LEU A 742 -16.74 -13.90 23.35
CA LEU A 742 -17.53 -12.69 23.13
C LEU A 742 -18.85 -12.98 22.39
N ILE A 743 -18.83 -13.82 21.35
CA ILE A 743 -20.04 -14.26 20.64
C ILE A 743 -21.00 -14.95 21.61
N ASP A 744 -20.51 -15.87 22.42
CA ASP A 744 -21.33 -16.60 23.38
C ASP A 744 -21.90 -15.68 24.49
N ALA A 745 -21.12 -14.70 24.93
CA ALA A 745 -21.60 -13.72 25.92
C ALA A 745 -22.71 -12.82 25.34
N LEU A 746 -22.53 -12.33 24.11
CA LEU A 746 -23.53 -11.51 23.40
C LEU A 746 -24.82 -12.33 23.13
N LYS A 747 -24.68 -13.56 22.64
CA LYS A 747 -25.85 -14.46 22.42
C LYS A 747 -26.64 -14.67 23.73
N ARG A 748 -25.94 -14.97 24.83
CA ARG A 748 -26.60 -15.13 26.17
C ARG A 748 -27.31 -13.84 26.56
N TYR A 749 -26.63 -12.68 26.42
CA TYR A 749 -27.25 -11.40 26.76
C TYR A 749 -28.51 -11.15 25.92
N HIS A 750 -28.47 -11.31 24.61
CA HIS A 750 -29.61 -11.07 23.71
C HIS A 750 -30.75 -12.07 23.89
N THR A 751 -30.46 -13.31 24.29
CA THR A 751 -31.47 -14.32 24.57
C THR A 751 -32.21 -14.02 25.88
N THR A 752 -31.49 -13.54 26.90
CA THR A 752 -32.11 -13.17 28.20
C THR A 752 -32.84 -11.81 28.13
N HIS A 753 -32.50 -10.96 27.16
CA HIS A 753 -33.03 -9.61 26.98
C HIS A 753 -33.58 -9.40 25.54
N PRO A 754 -34.67 -10.14 25.15
CA PRO A 754 -35.20 -9.99 23.80
C PRO A 754 -35.72 -8.58 23.56
N ARG A 755 -35.49 -8.00 22.38
CA ARG A 755 -36.20 -6.80 21.92
C ARG A 755 -37.63 -7.21 21.54
N ASN A 756 -38.62 -6.52 22.10
CA ASN A 756 -40.02 -6.62 21.64
C ASN A 756 -40.18 -5.87 20.33
#